data_ac0438a8f7caf48643bd5e7bd8b268d4
#
_entry.id   ac0438a8f7caf48643bd5e7bd8b268d4
#
_cell.length_a   1.000
_cell.length_b   1.000
_cell.length_c   1.000
_cell.angle_alpha   90.00
_cell.angle_beta   90.00
_cell.angle_gamma   90.00
#
_symmetry.space_group_name_H-M   'P 1'
#
loop_
_entity.id
_entity.type
_entity.pdbx_description
1 polymer ?
#
loop_
_entity_poly.entity_id
_entity_poly.type
_entity_poly.pdbx_seq_one_letter_code
_entity_poly.pdbx_strand_id
1 'polypeptide(L)'
;MLERLRSLWRNLRHRDAVDRDLDEEVRAVFDLLVDEKTKAGMSLEQARRAATIELGREHAIAQQVREARTGASIDAVLKDIRYGARMLRANPGFTFVIVLSLAAGIGANSAIFSIANAMLLRALPVPEPEHVYIARYESRLPVTQRMSYPFYENLRAGFPTPNGLAAMSRVSRMRLPSDGGETQSAAVQLVTGEFFGVLRVAPQAGRVLGPEDNRTMSGHPVTVISDAFWRRRFNASPDAVGRDITFNGAHFTIVGIAPPGFTGVWLESPVEAWIPVMMQHDVKYVQNFSAEDSDALKPWIPQGGLRWLDVVTRADRADGTEAAALNAVFRPLLLKRADEIADAKERVLTLDRRIVLEAFGMGFSNLRTQFRAPLYALLGMVALLLLIACANTANLLLARASTRQREMAVRLSIGASRGRIIGQLLIESLLLGALAAAVGLAIAPLVSELLVRMTIGVDSGPLPFSVGIDTRVVTFTIAITLLTSFLFGFAPAWRATDLSLATALKDSGRGTHRGARLSLSKVLVVGQVALSLFLAVGAGLFARSFTNLVSQPLGLEDQVLSVSISPSLGGYQQGELPALYERIVARVEAVPGVKSATVAMCGLMNGCRSNSDGVFISGYTSQPGEQVGFQVNGVGPNYFVTVGMTMAAGRNFAPQDIGGKNKIAIINEAMVRRYFKGRDPIGQHFGFDKPDEIEIIGVVRDAHVNSVREAAVPMVYFPFDANPPYVGTMQVRAAGDPVVAGAAIRRALQESEKRLPVDRVVTIASLAAATLRQERLIARLTTVVGLLALVLASLGLYGVMAYAVKQRTAELGVRFALGAPRGRVLWMVLRESMVLVVIGLAIGVPAVMAVGRLISPMLFEVKPTDPLVVSIAIGVLFVVGAWSGYLPALRASRVDPITALRTE
;
A
#
# COMPACT_ATOMS: atom_id res chain seq x y z
N MET A 1 -46.46 -10.16 -2.60
CA MET A 1 -45.06 -10.23 -3.12
C MET A 1 -44.92 -11.33 -4.19
N LEU A 2 -45.44 -12.57 -3.93
CA LEU A 2 -45.37 -13.70 -4.87
C LEU A 2 -46.17 -13.47 -6.18
N GLU A 3 -47.33 -12.83 -6.14
CA GLU A 3 -48.12 -12.52 -7.36
C GLU A 3 -47.43 -11.49 -8.25
N ARG A 4 -46.75 -10.46 -7.67
CA ARG A 4 -45.95 -9.50 -8.44
C ARG A 4 -44.76 -10.17 -9.11
N LEU A 5 -44.10 -11.13 -8.44
CA LEU A 5 -43.00 -11.92 -9.01
C LEU A 5 -43.48 -12.83 -10.12
N ARG A 6 -44.67 -13.49 -9.94
CA ARG A 6 -45.29 -14.33 -11.00
C ARG A 6 -45.70 -13.50 -12.23
N SER A 7 -46.31 -12.33 -12.04
CA SER A 7 -46.68 -11.43 -13.15
C SER A 7 -45.44 -10.91 -13.87
N LEU A 8 -44.40 -10.58 -13.15
CA LEU A 8 -43.10 -10.14 -13.69
C LEU A 8 -42.44 -11.24 -14.51
N TRP A 9 -42.42 -12.49 -14.02
CA TRP A 9 -41.87 -13.63 -14.70
C TRP A 9 -42.66 -13.98 -15.98
N ARG A 10 -44.02 -13.94 -15.91
CA ARG A 10 -44.90 -14.16 -17.07
C ARG A 10 -44.70 -13.09 -18.14
N ASN A 11 -44.65 -11.83 -17.76
CA ASN A 11 -44.47 -10.69 -18.68
C ASN A 11 -43.08 -10.67 -19.35
N LEU A 12 -42.06 -11.24 -18.72
CA LEU A 12 -40.72 -11.34 -19.29
C LEU A 12 -40.53 -12.57 -20.18
N ARG A 13 -41.11 -13.74 -19.81
CA ARG A 13 -40.87 -15.01 -20.51
C ARG A 13 -41.82 -15.26 -21.66
N HIS A 14 -43.08 -14.79 -21.57
CA HIS A 14 -44.12 -14.98 -22.58
C HIS A 14 -44.58 -13.67 -23.21
N ARG A 15 -43.65 -12.76 -23.40
CA ARG A 15 -43.88 -11.41 -23.86
C ARG A 15 -44.69 -11.29 -25.14
N ASP A 16 -44.34 -12.04 -26.19
CA ASP A 16 -44.99 -11.97 -27.51
C ASP A 16 -46.44 -12.44 -27.45
N ALA A 17 -46.81 -13.35 -26.54
CA ALA A 17 -48.18 -13.74 -26.30
C ALA A 17 -48.94 -12.61 -25.55
N VAL A 18 -48.33 -12.07 -24.47
CA VAL A 18 -48.95 -11.00 -23.66
C VAL A 18 -49.10 -9.68 -24.44
N ASP A 19 -48.22 -9.39 -25.39
CA ASP A 19 -48.34 -8.24 -26.29
C ASP A 19 -49.41 -8.43 -27.36
N ARG A 20 -49.58 -9.65 -27.89
CA ARG A 20 -50.67 -9.99 -28.81
C ARG A 20 -52.05 -9.91 -28.13
N ASP A 21 -52.17 -10.50 -26.95
CA ASP A 21 -53.40 -10.44 -26.13
C ASP A 21 -53.80 -8.98 -25.87
N LEU A 22 -52.81 -8.08 -25.54
CA LEU A 22 -53.10 -6.67 -25.36
C LEU A 22 -53.53 -5.96 -26.63
N ASP A 23 -52.88 -6.23 -27.77
CA ASP A 23 -53.24 -5.59 -29.04
C ASP A 23 -54.65 -6.07 -29.49
N GLU A 24 -55.05 -7.33 -29.19
CA GLU A 24 -56.39 -7.87 -29.42
C GLU A 24 -57.40 -7.22 -28.48
N GLU A 25 -57.06 -7.03 -27.18
CA GLU A 25 -57.93 -6.41 -26.18
C GLU A 25 -58.21 -4.93 -26.51
N VAL A 26 -57.16 -4.16 -26.91
CA VAL A 26 -57.29 -2.75 -27.32
C VAL A 26 -58.12 -2.64 -28.60
N ARG A 27 -57.94 -3.54 -29.56
CA ARG A 27 -58.80 -3.58 -30.78
C ARG A 27 -60.24 -3.88 -30.44
N ALA A 28 -60.49 -4.87 -29.60
CA ALA A 28 -61.85 -5.24 -29.20
C ALA A 28 -62.59 -4.08 -28.53
N VAL A 29 -61.88 -3.33 -27.65
CA VAL A 29 -62.45 -2.12 -26.99
C VAL A 29 -62.71 -1.01 -28.03
N PHE A 30 -61.84 -0.81 -29.01
CA PHE A 30 -62.02 0.16 -30.06
C PHE A 30 -63.17 -0.19 -30.97
N ASP A 31 -63.33 -1.44 -31.38
CA ASP A 31 -64.40 -1.95 -32.20
C ASP A 31 -65.75 -1.86 -31.49
N LEU A 32 -65.80 -2.15 -30.17
CA LEU A 32 -66.99 -1.97 -29.34
C LEU A 32 -67.45 -0.51 -29.32
N LEU A 33 -66.57 0.47 -29.13
CA LEU A 33 -66.86 1.91 -29.18
C LEU A 33 -67.33 2.35 -30.55
N VAL A 34 -66.77 1.82 -31.64
CA VAL A 34 -67.20 2.08 -33.02
C VAL A 34 -68.64 1.56 -33.23
N ASP A 35 -68.95 0.36 -32.73
CA ASP A 35 -70.26 -0.29 -32.87
C ASP A 35 -71.30 0.48 -32.06
N GLU A 36 -70.97 0.91 -30.82
CA GLU A 36 -71.85 1.75 -29.99
C GLU A 36 -72.21 3.05 -30.66
N LYS A 37 -71.21 3.76 -31.23
CA LYS A 37 -71.41 5.03 -31.95
C LYS A 37 -72.13 4.86 -33.24
N THR A 38 -72.00 3.74 -33.91
CA THR A 38 -72.74 3.38 -35.14
C THR A 38 -74.17 3.07 -34.80
N LYS A 39 -74.47 2.37 -33.70
CA LYS A 39 -75.86 2.18 -33.21
C LYS A 39 -76.49 3.45 -32.73
N ALA A 40 -75.78 4.46 -32.33
CA ALA A 40 -76.19 5.79 -31.98
C ALA A 40 -76.48 6.70 -33.20
N GLY A 41 -76.39 6.15 -34.44
CA GLY A 41 -76.77 6.85 -35.69
C GLY A 41 -75.65 7.53 -36.42
N MET A 42 -74.39 7.35 -36.05
CA MET A 42 -73.26 7.90 -36.78
C MET A 42 -72.86 7.00 -38.00
N SER A 43 -72.40 7.61 -39.09
CA SER A 43 -71.80 6.84 -40.16
C SER A 43 -70.51 6.11 -39.68
N LEU A 44 -70.16 5.00 -40.26
CA LEU A 44 -68.96 4.21 -39.86
C LEU A 44 -67.69 5.06 -39.82
N GLU A 45 -67.49 5.99 -40.77
CA GLU A 45 -66.35 6.93 -40.77
C GLU A 45 -66.36 7.93 -39.60
N GLN A 46 -67.57 8.48 -39.31
CA GLN A 46 -67.77 9.39 -38.21
C GLN A 46 -67.60 8.67 -36.85
N ALA A 47 -68.15 7.47 -36.69
CA ALA A 47 -67.98 6.60 -35.54
C ALA A 47 -66.51 6.27 -35.27
N ARG A 48 -65.74 5.89 -36.29
CA ARG A 48 -64.30 5.67 -36.19
C ARG A 48 -63.50 6.93 -35.79
N ARG A 49 -63.83 8.10 -36.36
CA ARG A 49 -63.20 9.37 -35.95
C ARG A 49 -63.56 9.74 -34.50
N ALA A 50 -64.77 9.56 -34.11
CA ALA A 50 -65.23 9.85 -32.76
C ALA A 50 -64.56 8.89 -31.72
N ALA A 51 -64.47 7.58 -32.04
CA ALA A 51 -63.78 6.61 -31.24
C ALA A 51 -62.28 6.91 -31.11
N THR A 52 -61.64 7.40 -32.19
CA THR A 52 -60.21 7.80 -32.19
C THR A 52 -60.03 9.08 -31.37
N ILE A 53 -60.97 9.99 -31.30
CA ILE A 53 -60.90 11.20 -30.48
C ILE A 53 -61.10 10.87 -28.98
N GLU A 54 -61.99 9.95 -28.69
CA GLU A 54 -62.35 9.56 -27.30
C GLU A 54 -61.34 8.63 -26.66
N LEU A 55 -60.90 7.60 -27.38
CA LEU A 55 -59.96 6.61 -26.89
C LEU A 55 -58.49 6.98 -27.17
N GLY A 56 -58.25 7.78 -28.22
CA GLY A 56 -56.92 7.97 -28.79
C GLY A 56 -56.59 6.96 -29.90
N ARG A 57 -55.39 7.05 -30.49
CA ARG A 57 -54.91 6.07 -31.47
C ARG A 57 -54.62 4.75 -30.79
N GLU A 58 -55.15 3.63 -31.32
CA GLU A 58 -54.97 2.25 -30.79
C GLU A 58 -53.53 1.98 -30.35
N HIS A 59 -52.55 2.34 -31.16
CA HIS A 59 -51.13 2.15 -30.86
C HIS A 59 -50.63 2.99 -29.69
N ALA A 60 -51.20 4.18 -29.43
CA ALA A 60 -50.81 5.04 -28.33
C ALA A 60 -51.29 4.50 -26.98
N ILE A 61 -52.48 3.92 -26.93
CA ILE A 61 -53.06 3.30 -25.73
C ILE A 61 -52.33 2.00 -25.40
N ALA A 62 -52.12 1.13 -26.39
CA ALA A 62 -51.33 -0.08 -26.22
C ALA A 62 -49.93 0.21 -25.65
N GLN A 63 -49.33 1.31 -26.11
CA GLN A 63 -48.03 1.74 -25.60
C GLN A 63 -48.10 2.27 -24.15
N GLN A 64 -49.12 3.04 -23.78
CA GLN A 64 -49.31 3.53 -22.40
C GLN A 64 -49.54 2.35 -21.42
N VAL A 65 -50.36 1.37 -21.81
CA VAL A 65 -50.59 0.18 -20.99
C VAL A 65 -49.32 -0.66 -20.85
N ARG A 66 -48.53 -0.82 -21.94
CA ARG A 66 -47.22 -1.48 -21.87
C ARG A 66 -46.26 -0.78 -20.91
N GLU A 67 -46.24 0.56 -20.89
CA GLU A 67 -45.38 1.36 -20.00
C GLU A 67 -45.83 1.27 -18.53
N ALA A 68 -47.11 1.07 -18.28
CA ALA A 68 -47.67 0.92 -16.91
C ALA A 68 -47.52 -0.48 -16.30
N ARG A 69 -47.17 -1.48 -17.10
CA ARG A 69 -47.06 -2.90 -16.66
C ARG A 69 -45.87 -3.12 -15.71
N THR A 70 -46.10 -4.03 -14.74
CA THR A 70 -45.04 -4.51 -13.86
C THR A 70 -43.94 -5.19 -14.66
N GLY A 71 -42.69 -4.66 -14.67
CA GLY A 71 -41.57 -5.20 -15.46
C GLY A 71 -41.25 -4.42 -16.73
N ALA A 72 -42.06 -3.43 -17.12
CA ALA A 72 -41.79 -2.57 -18.30
C ALA A 72 -40.43 -1.86 -18.24
N SER A 73 -40.00 -1.43 -17.03
CA SER A 73 -38.68 -0.84 -16.79
C SER A 73 -37.54 -1.83 -17.02
N ILE A 74 -37.69 -3.09 -16.59
CA ILE A 74 -36.68 -4.14 -16.80
C ILE A 74 -36.57 -4.49 -18.28
N ASP A 75 -37.70 -4.64 -18.96
CA ASP A 75 -37.76 -4.90 -20.39
C ASP A 75 -37.12 -3.76 -21.20
N ALA A 76 -37.35 -2.52 -20.78
CA ALA A 76 -36.74 -1.35 -21.37
C ALA A 76 -35.21 -1.40 -21.22
N VAL A 77 -34.70 -1.70 -20.01
CA VAL A 77 -33.26 -1.83 -19.75
C VAL A 77 -32.63 -2.95 -20.58
N LEU A 78 -33.29 -4.12 -20.69
CA LEU A 78 -32.80 -5.24 -21.51
C LEU A 78 -32.71 -4.89 -23.00
N LYS A 79 -33.70 -4.14 -23.51
CA LYS A 79 -33.67 -3.62 -24.92
C LYS A 79 -32.50 -2.66 -25.09
N ASP A 80 -32.28 -1.77 -24.14
CA ASP A 80 -31.20 -0.79 -24.18
C ASP A 80 -29.82 -1.46 -24.10
N ILE A 81 -29.67 -2.50 -23.28
CA ILE A 81 -28.46 -3.34 -23.24
C ILE A 81 -28.19 -4.00 -24.61
N ARG A 82 -29.19 -4.62 -25.21
CA ARG A 82 -29.04 -5.24 -26.53
C ARG A 82 -28.73 -4.22 -27.62
N TYR A 83 -29.35 -3.04 -27.54
CA TYR A 83 -29.08 -1.94 -28.47
C TYR A 83 -27.65 -1.42 -28.29
N GLY A 84 -27.25 -1.15 -27.05
CA GLY A 84 -25.90 -0.73 -26.72
C GLY A 84 -24.85 -1.73 -27.19
N ALA A 85 -25.04 -3.03 -26.92
CA ALA A 85 -24.12 -4.09 -27.34
C ALA A 85 -23.93 -4.14 -28.86
N ARG A 86 -25.05 -4.04 -29.65
CA ARG A 86 -24.95 -3.96 -31.09
C ARG A 86 -24.19 -2.73 -31.57
N MET A 87 -24.41 -1.61 -30.93
CA MET A 87 -23.82 -0.35 -31.24
C MET A 87 -22.29 -0.32 -30.96
N LEU A 88 -21.86 -0.97 -29.89
CA LEU A 88 -20.43 -1.14 -29.55
C LEU A 88 -19.74 -2.05 -30.60
N ARG A 89 -20.39 -3.13 -31.03
CA ARG A 89 -19.88 -4.00 -32.09
C ARG A 89 -19.82 -3.31 -33.47
N ALA A 90 -20.75 -2.41 -33.77
CA ALA A 90 -20.76 -1.66 -35.03
C ALA A 90 -19.63 -0.61 -35.12
N ASN A 91 -19.03 -0.21 -33.99
CA ASN A 91 -17.97 0.79 -33.95
C ASN A 91 -16.74 0.32 -33.14
N PRO A 92 -16.01 -0.69 -33.64
CA PRO A 92 -14.98 -1.36 -32.83
C PRO A 92 -13.82 -0.46 -32.46
N GLY A 93 -13.35 0.43 -33.36
CA GLY A 93 -12.25 1.36 -33.05
C GLY A 93 -12.58 2.36 -31.95
N PHE A 94 -13.79 2.92 -31.94
CA PHE A 94 -14.29 3.80 -30.90
C PHE A 94 -14.39 3.07 -29.55
N THR A 95 -14.99 1.89 -29.56
CA THR A 95 -15.14 1.04 -28.37
C THR A 95 -13.77 0.66 -27.79
N PHE A 96 -12.83 0.26 -28.65
CA PHE A 96 -11.47 -0.11 -28.23
C PHE A 96 -10.75 1.02 -27.52
N VAL A 97 -10.75 2.24 -28.09
CA VAL A 97 -10.07 3.38 -27.48
C VAL A 97 -10.67 3.73 -26.11
N ILE A 98 -11.99 3.72 -25.98
CA ILE A 98 -12.66 4.02 -24.71
C ILE A 98 -12.37 2.90 -23.68
N VAL A 99 -12.57 1.65 -24.08
CA VAL A 99 -12.34 0.50 -23.19
C VAL A 99 -10.88 0.47 -22.73
N LEU A 100 -9.91 0.70 -23.62
CA LEU A 100 -8.50 0.73 -23.27
C LEU A 100 -8.17 1.87 -22.29
N SER A 101 -8.70 3.08 -22.56
CA SER A 101 -8.48 4.25 -21.69
C SER A 101 -9.07 4.04 -20.29
N LEU A 102 -10.31 3.55 -20.20
CA LEU A 102 -10.96 3.27 -18.92
C LEU A 102 -10.35 2.06 -18.22
N ALA A 103 -9.98 0.99 -18.96
CA ALA A 103 -9.33 -0.19 -18.38
C ALA A 103 -7.98 0.13 -17.77
N ALA A 104 -7.19 1.03 -18.38
CA ALA A 104 -5.95 1.54 -17.79
C ALA A 104 -6.22 2.25 -16.47
N GLY A 105 -7.25 3.13 -16.41
CA GLY A 105 -7.63 3.84 -15.19
C GLY A 105 -8.21 2.93 -14.11
N ILE A 106 -9.22 2.12 -14.43
CA ILE A 106 -9.89 1.20 -13.49
C ILE A 106 -8.92 0.12 -13.03
N GLY A 107 -8.14 -0.47 -13.96
CA GLY A 107 -7.17 -1.52 -13.66
C GLY A 107 -6.05 -1.04 -12.76
N ALA A 108 -5.49 0.16 -13.00
CA ALA A 108 -4.50 0.76 -12.12
C ALA A 108 -5.06 1.00 -10.71
N ASN A 109 -6.28 1.55 -10.61
CA ASN A 109 -6.95 1.74 -9.31
C ASN A 109 -7.18 0.41 -8.59
N SER A 110 -7.68 -0.62 -9.31
CA SER A 110 -7.94 -1.95 -8.72
C SER A 110 -6.64 -2.64 -8.29
N ALA A 111 -5.55 -2.51 -9.06
CA ALA A 111 -4.25 -3.07 -8.71
C ALA A 111 -3.65 -2.41 -7.45
N ILE A 112 -3.62 -1.06 -7.39
CA ILE A 112 -3.12 -0.35 -6.21
C ILE A 112 -4.02 -0.58 -5.00
N PHE A 113 -5.35 -0.64 -5.19
CA PHE A 113 -6.28 -0.97 -4.11
C PHE A 113 -6.09 -2.40 -3.60
N SER A 114 -5.81 -3.37 -4.48
CA SER A 114 -5.51 -4.75 -4.06
C SER A 114 -4.28 -4.82 -3.16
N ILE A 115 -3.20 -4.08 -3.49
CA ILE A 115 -2.01 -3.97 -2.64
C ILE A 115 -2.35 -3.27 -1.32
N ALA A 116 -3.07 -2.14 -1.39
CA ALA A 116 -3.49 -1.41 -0.19
C ALA A 116 -4.40 -2.25 0.71
N ASN A 117 -5.33 -3.02 0.15
CA ASN A 117 -6.19 -3.93 0.88
C ASN A 117 -5.38 -5.04 1.57
N ALA A 118 -4.44 -5.67 0.84
CA ALA A 118 -3.60 -6.72 1.42
C ALA A 118 -2.69 -6.21 2.55
N MET A 119 -2.14 -4.99 2.44
CA MET A 119 -1.17 -4.44 3.40
C MET A 119 -1.83 -3.62 4.51
N LEU A 120 -2.89 -2.84 4.20
CA LEU A 120 -3.46 -1.87 5.13
C LEU A 120 -4.79 -2.30 5.75
N LEU A 121 -5.62 -3.08 5.03
CA LEU A 121 -7.02 -3.32 5.42
C LEU A 121 -7.30 -4.78 5.81
N ARG A 122 -6.37 -5.70 5.54
CA ARG A 122 -6.58 -7.11 5.87
C ARG A 122 -6.54 -7.30 7.39
N ALA A 123 -7.63 -7.78 7.93
CA ALA A 123 -7.73 -8.16 9.34
C ALA A 123 -7.02 -9.49 9.62
N LEU A 124 -6.71 -9.73 10.89
CA LEU A 124 -6.25 -11.04 11.36
C LEU A 124 -7.29 -12.12 10.99
N PRO A 125 -6.85 -13.34 10.63
CA PRO A 125 -7.74 -14.44 10.31
C PRO A 125 -8.27 -15.10 11.60
N VAL A 126 -8.94 -14.30 12.42
CA VAL A 126 -9.58 -14.71 13.68
C VAL A 126 -11.05 -14.28 13.67
N PRO A 127 -11.94 -14.96 14.42
CA PRO A 127 -13.32 -14.51 14.58
C PRO A 127 -13.39 -13.10 15.19
N GLU A 128 -14.25 -12.24 14.65
CA GLU A 128 -14.51 -10.88 15.14
C GLU A 128 -13.23 -10.10 15.47
N PRO A 129 -12.33 -9.87 14.48
CA PRO A 129 -11.03 -9.26 14.72
C PRO A 129 -11.11 -7.82 15.25
N GLU A 130 -12.23 -7.12 15.02
CA GLU A 130 -12.52 -5.79 15.55
C GLU A 130 -12.61 -5.74 17.07
N HIS A 131 -12.84 -6.87 17.73
CA HIS A 131 -12.91 -6.98 19.18
C HIS A 131 -11.55 -7.33 19.82
N VAL A 132 -10.49 -7.49 19.04
CA VAL A 132 -9.14 -7.76 19.55
C VAL A 132 -8.40 -6.46 19.80
N TYR A 133 -7.90 -6.30 21.03
CA TYR A 133 -7.16 -5.12 21.47
C TYR A 133 -5.80 -5.50 22.02
N ILE A 134 -4.85 -4.58 21.92
CA ILE A 134 -3.54 -4.69 22.56
C ILE A 134 -3.43 -3.68 23.69
N ALA A 135 -2.95 -4.12 24.83
CA ALA A 135 -2.68 -3.25 25.95
C ALA A 135 -1.36 -2.49 25.75
N ARG A 136 -1.41 -1.16 25.78
CA ARG A 136 -0.27 -0.26 25.60
C ARG A 136 -0.15 0.66 26.79
N TYR A 137 1.08 1.10 27.08
CA TYR A 137 1.30 2.16 28.04
C TYR A 137 1.15 3.52 27.35
N GLU A 138 0.30 4.37 27.91
CA GLU A 138 0.29 5.78 27.61
C GLU A 138 1.03 6.52 28.73
N SER A 139 1.98 7.36 28.36
CA SER A 139 2.80 8.18 29.24
C SER A 139 3.25 9.43 28.50
N ARG A 140 3.56 10.51 29.22
CA ARG A 140 4.11 11.76 28.63
C ARG A 140 5.46 11.56 27.96
N LEU A 141 6.21 10.56 28.38
CA LEU A 141 7.47 10.19 27.75
C LEU A 141 7.35 8.85 27.04
N PRO A 142 8.12 8.63 25.97
CA PRO A 142 8.22 7.33 25.35
C PRO A 142 8.67 6.28 26.35
N VAL A 143 7.88 5.20 26.46
CA VAL A 143 8.16 4.07 27.33
C VAL A 143 8.12 2.77 26.54
N THR A 144 8.89 1.78 27.02
CA THR A 144 8.78 0.43 26.46
C THR A 144 7.36 -0.08 26.60
N GLN A 145 6.75 -0.49 25.48
CA GLN A 145 5.37 -0.93 25.41
C GLN A 145 5.16 -2.39 25.87
N ARG A 146 6.25 -3.10 26.20
CA ARG A 146 6.21 -4.49 26.61
C ARG A 146 6.14 -4.62 28.11
N MET A 147 5.60 -5.74 28.55
CA MET A 147 5.44 -6.09 29.96
C MET A 147 6.37 -7.24 30.31
N SER A 148 6.75 -7.32 31.60
CA SER A 148 7.41 -8.51 32.15
C SER A 148 6.36 -9.59 32.46
N TYR A 149 6.80 -10.86 32.55
CA TYR A 149 5.87 -11.95 32.89
C TYR A 149 5.23 -11.79 34.28
N PRO A 150 5.96 -11.46 35.38
CA PRO A 150 5.32 -11.25 36.68
C PRO A 150 4.29 -10.11 36.67
N PHE A 151 4.54 -9.07 35.89
CA PHE A 151 3.59 -7.97 35.75
C PHE A 151 2.31 -8.40 35.00
N TYR A 152 2.47 -9.14 33.91
CA TYR A 152 1.34 -9.73 33.18
C TYR A 152 0.51 -10.66 34.07
N GLU A 153 1.17 -11.54 34.86
CA GLU A 153 0.50 -12.50 35.76
C GLU A 153 -0.36 -11.76 36.80
N ASN A 154 0.18 -10.70 37.42
CA ASN A 154 -0.55 -9.88 38.38
C ASN A 154 -1.75 -9.17 37.73
N LEU A 155 -1.59 -8.64 36.51
CA LEU A 155 -2.70 -8.05 35.76
C LEU A 155 -3.76 -9.08 35.47
N ARG A 156 -3.39 -10.27 34.99
CA ARG A 156 -4.29 -11.37 34.67
C ARG A 156 -5.09 -11.83 35.88
N ALA A 157 -4.42 -11.99 37.01
CA ALA A 157 -5.05 -12.44 38.25
C ALA A 157 -6.07 -11.45 38.78
N GLY A 158 -5.82 -10.15 38.62
CA GLY A 158 -6.70 -9.06 39.06
C GLY A 158 -7.76 -8.64 38.06
N PHE A 159 -7.75 -9.17 36.82
CA PHE A 159 -8.65 -8.80 35.74
C PHE A 159 -9.52 -10.00 35.30
N PRO A 160 -10.53 -10.36 36.07
CA PRO A 160 -11.41 -11.49 35.77
C PRO A 160 -12.43 -11.11 34.72
N THR A 161 -12.04 -11.16 33.43
CA THR A 161 -12.99 -11.01 32.33
C THR A 161 -13.24 -12.37 31.66
N PRO A 162 -14.42 -12.58 31.06
CA PRO A 162 -14.74 -13.81 30.32
C PRO A 162 -13.76 -14.05 29.15
N ASN A 163 -13.18 -12.96 28.63
CA ASN A 163 -12.28 -13.00 27.49
C ASN A 163 -10.81 -13.11 27.88
N GLY A 164 -10.45 -12.83 29.13
CA GLY A 164 -9.08 -12.97 29.66
C GLY A 164 -8.04 -12.02 29.05
N LEU A 165 -6.80 -12.17 29.54
CA LEU A 165 -5.61 -11.53 28.99
C LEU A 165 -4.68 -12.63 28.47
N ALA A 166 -4.03 -12.40 27.33
CA ALA A 166 -2.98 -13.26 26.82
C ALA A 166 -1.72 -12.45 26.55
N ALA A 167 -0.56 -13.06 26.78
CA ALA A 167 0.72 -12.45 26.48
C ALA A 167 1.47 -13.28 25.43
N MET A 168 2.31 -12.59 24.65
CA MET A 168 3.09 -13.19 23.57
C MET A 168 4.44 -12.50 23.40
N SER A 169 5.43 -13.26 23.03
CA SER A 169 6.74 -12.78 22.64
C SER A 169 6.77 -12.27 21.20
N ARG A 170 7.88 -11.68 20.79
CA ARG A 170 8.24 -11.55 19.37
C ARG A 170 8.57 -12.93 18.79
N VAL A 171 8.33 -13.06 17.47
CA VAL A 171 8.70 -14.27 16.72
C VAL A 171 10.22 -14.36 16.65
N SER A 172 10.77 -15.52 16.97
CA SER A 172 12.20 -15.83 16.90
C SER A 172 12.45 -17.05 16.00
N ARG A 173 13.54 -17.03 15.23
CA ARG A 173 13.96 -18.24 14.52
C ARG A 173 14.69 -19.16 15.47
N MET A 174 14.28 -20.42 15.52
CA MET A 174 14.88 -21.46 16.36
C MET A 174 15.37 -22.63 15.50
N ARG A 175 16.49 -23.18 15.88
CA ARG A 175 17.12 -24.30 15.18
C ARG A 175 16.25 -25.55 15.26
N LEU A 176 16.10 -26.19 14.09
CA LEU A 176 15.54 -27.55 13.95
C LEU A 176 16.66 -28.56 13.72
N PRO A 177 16.55 -29.83 14.19
CA PRO A 177 17.43 -30.89 13.76
C PRO A 177 17.32 -31.07 12.25
N SER A 178 18.47 -31.36 11.61
CA SER A 178 18.53 -31.68 10.18
C SER A 178 19.44 -32.86 9.96
N ASP A 179 18.95 -33.85 9.27
CA ASP A 179 19.70 -35.09 8.95
C ASP A 179 20.71 -34.88 7.82
N GLY A 180 20.67 -33.72 7.12
CA GLY A 180 21.46 -33.43 5.92
C GLY A 180 22.61 -32.42 6.10
N GLY A 181 23.00 -32.07 7.33
CA GLY A 181 24.13 -31.15 7.59
C GLY A 181 23.83 -29.65 7.44
N GLU A 182 22.74 -29.26 6.78
CA GLU A 182 22.31 -27.86 6.76
C GLU A 182 21.44 -27.51 7.97
N THR A 183 21.77 -26.44 8.67
CA THR A 183 20.97 -25.95 9.81
C THR A 183 19.63 -25.43 9.33
N GLN A 184 18.53 -26.15 9.62
CA GLN A 184 17.17 -25.67 9.40
C GLN A 184 16.69 -24.86 10.61
N SER A 185 15.80 -23.91 10.38
CA SER A 185 15.17 -23.12 11.45
C SER A 185 13.67 -22.95 11.23
N ALA A 186 12.93 -22.81 12.33
CA ALA A 186 11.50 -22.47 12.33
C ALA A 186 11.26 -21.13 13.00
N ALA A 187 10.23 -20.41 12.55
CA ALA A 187 9.73 -19.20 13.18
C ALA A 187 8.82 -19.58 14.36
N VAL A 188 9.29 -19.37 15.58
CA VAL A 188 8.61 -19.80 16.82
C VAL A 188 8.20 -18.57 17.61
N GLN A 189 7.01 -18.63 18.20
CA GLN A 189 6.50 -17.60 19.11
C GLN A 189 6.16 -18.22 20.46
N LEU A 190 6.62 -17.56 21.53
CA LEU A 190 6.24 -17.93 22.89
C LEU A 190 4.93 -17.24 23.26
N VAL A 191 3.96 -18.01 23.74
CA VAL A 191 2.62 -17.50 24.07
C VAL A 191 2.15 -18.06 25.41
N THR A 192 1.30 -17.31 26.10
CA THR A 192 0.62 -17.83 27.31
C THR A 192 -0.51 -18.77 26.90
N GLY A 193 -0.95 -19.61 27.83
CA GLY A 193 -2.00 -20.61 27.56
C GLY A 193 -3.33 -20.02 27.10
N GLU A 194 -3.63 -18.79 27.48
CA GLU A 194 -4.84 -18.07 27.10
C GLU A 194 -4.84 -17.55 25.65
N PHE A 195 -3.68 -17.56 24.95
CA PHE A 195 -3.49 -16.90 23.66
C PHE A 195 -4.50 -17.32 22.58
N PHE A 196 -4.65 -18.61 22.38
CA PHE A 196 -5.61 -19.14 21.39
C PHE A 196 -7.07 -18.90 21.81
N GLY A 197 -7.35 -18.96 23.11
CA GLY A 197 -8.67 -18.68 23.66
C GLY A 197 -9.09 -17.23 23.46
N VAL A 198 -8.21 -16.26 23.77
CA VAL A 198 -8.42 -14.82 23.56
C VAL A 198 -8.64 -14.51 22.08
N LEU A 199 -7.88 -15.14 21.19
CA LEU A 199 -8.04 -14.96 19.75
C LEU A 199 -9.19 -15.78 19.17
N ARG A 200 -9.83 -16.68 19.94
CA ARG A 200 -10.87 -17.63 19.51
C ARG A 200 -10.43 -18.49 18.33
N VAL A 201 -9.18 -18.93 18.34
CA VAL A 201 -8.61 -19.80 17.30
C VAL A 201 -8.77 -21.25 17.69
N ALA A 202 -9.61 -21.98 16.95
CA ALA A 202 -9.78 -23.41 17.11
C ALA A 202 -8.72 -24.21 16.33
N PRO A 203 -8.28 -25.38 16.83
CA PRO A 203 -7.33 -26.22 16.11
C PRO A 203 -7.98 -26.88 14.89
N GLN A 204 -7.19 -27.14 13.84
CA GLN A 204 -7.59 -28.00 12.73
C GLN A 204 -7.53 -29.49 13.11
N ALA A 205 -6.54 -29.85 13.92
CA ALA A 205 -6.37 -31.20 14.47
C ALA A 205 -5.71 -31.12 15.85
N GLY A 206 -5.99 -32.07 16.73
CA GLY A 206 -5.50 -32.08 18.10
C GLY A 206 -6.15 -30.99 18.97
N ARG A 207 -5.34 -30.33 19.81
CA ARG A 207 -5.77 -29.22 20.67
C ARG A 207 -4.84 -28.01 20.55
N VAL A 208 -5.28 -26.82 20.97
CA VAL A 208 -4.43 -25.65 21.15
C VAL A 208 -3.80 -25.64 22.53
N LEU A 209 -2.85 -24.71 22.76
CA LEU A 209 -2.31 -24.49 24.10
C LEU A 209 -3.41 -23.92 25.01
N GLY A 210 -3.49 -24.45 26.22
CA GLY A 210 -4.38 -24.02 27.27
C GLY A 210 -3.64 -23.49 28.51
N PRO A 211 -4.37 -22.89 29.49
CA PRO A 211 -3.76 -22.40 30.73
C PRO A 211 -2.96 -23.47 31.49
N GLU A 212 -3.35 -24.76 31.36
CA GLU A 212 -2.66 -25.87 31.95
C GLU A 212 -1.24 -26.07 31.43
N ASP A 213 -0.99 -25.70 30.16
CA ASP A 213 0.33 -25.82 29.53
C ASP A 213 1.30 -24.71 29.94
N ASN A 214 0.85 -23.73 30.75
CA ASN A 214 1.63 -22.57 31.12
C ASN A 214 1.78 -22.37 32.64
N ARG A 215 1.68 -23.44 33.44
CA ARG A 215 1.70 -23.35 34.90
C ARG A 215 3.10 -23.40 35.51
N THR A 216 3.96 -24.22 34.99
CA THR A 216 5.28 -24.54 35.61
C THR A 216 6.40 -24.24 34.62
N MET A 217 7.41 -23.52 35.08
CA MET A 217 8.64 -23.29 34.33
C MET A 217 9.24 -24.62 33.89
N SER A 218 9.59 -24.72 32.60
CA SER A 218 10.18 -25.95 31.99
C SER A 218 9.31 -27.21 32.11
N GLY A 219 8.05 -27.07 32.55
CA GLY A 219 7.20 -28.22 32.91
C GLY A 219 6.33 -28.77 31.77
N HIS A 220 6.11 -27.98 30.70
CA HIS A 220 5.15 -28.32 29.66
C HIS A 220 5.74 -28.20 28.26
N PRO A 221 6.56 -29.15 27.82
CA PRO A 221 7.23 -29.15 26.51
C PRO A 221 6.26 -29.55 25.39
N VAL A 222 5.26 -28.72 25.11
CA VAL A 222 4.25 -28.96 24.09
C VAL A 222 4.26 -27.81 23.05
N THR A 223 3.85 -28.13 21.83
CA THR A 223 3.80 -27.13 20.74
C THR A 223 2.57 -27.30 19.88
N VAL A 224 2.05 -26.17 19.38
CA VAL A 224 1.08 -26.12 18.29
C VAL A 224 1.79 -25.62 17.05
N ILE A 225 1.62 -26.30 15.92
CA ILE A 225 2.28 -25.96 14.66
C ILE A 225 1.27 -25.34 13.66
N SER A 226 1.75 -24.51 12.74
CA SER A 226 0.90 -23.94 11.70
C SER A 226 0.57 -24.96 10.60
N ASP A 227 -0.57 -24.79 9.90
CA ASP A 227 -0.94 -25.61 8.74
C ASP A 227 0.15 -25.63 7.66
N ALA A 228 0.74 -24.47 7.36
CA ALA A 228 1.81 -24.36 6.37
C ALA A 228 3.07 -25.15 6.77
N PHE A 229 3.46 -25.10 8.04
CA PHE A 229 4.59 -25.86 8.55
C PHE A 229 4.30 -27.37 8.57
N TRP A 230 3.07 -27.76 8.96
CA TRP A 230 2.61 -29.15 8.93
C TRP A 230 2.65 -29.73 7.51
N ARG A 231 2.13 -29.00 6.51
CA ARG A 231 2.21 -29.45 5.10
C ARG A 231 3.64 -29.57 4.60
N ARG A 232 4.49 -28.58 4.91
CA ARG A 232 5.86 -28.54 4.43
C ARG A 232 6.77 -29.60 5.09
N ARG A 233 6.67 -29.76 6.41
CA ARG A 233 7.58 -30.62 7.20
C ARG A 233 7.07 -32.05 7.39
N PHE A 234 5.77 -32.22 7.52
CA PHE A 234 5.13 -33.51 7.83
C PHE A 234 4.28 -34.02 6.66
N ASN A 235 4.37 -33.39 5.47
CA ASN A 235 3.61 -33.75 4.27
C ASN A 235 2.10 -33.93 4.53
N ALA A 236 1.53 -33.07 5.39
CA ALA A 236 0.13 -33.11 5.85
C ALA A 236 -0.27 -34.46 6.47
N SER A 237 0.68 -35.21 7.07
CA SER A 237 0.37 -36.49 7.75
C SER A 237 -0.54 -36.25 8.96
N PRO A 238 -1.63 -37.01 9.11
CA PRO A 238 -2.50 -36.91 10.29
C PRO A 238 -1.77 -37.30 11.58
N ASP A 239 -0.74 -38.15 11.49
CA ASP A 239 0.07 -38.64 12.64
C ASP A 239 1.08 -37.60 13.13
N ALA A 240 1.05 -36.37 12.63
CA ALA A 240 1.94 -35.29 13.11
C ALA A 240 1.64 -34.91 14.56
N VAL A 241 0.38 -34.99 14.98
CA VAL A 241 -0.03 -34.77 16.37
C VAL A 241 0.45 -35.97 17.20
N GLY A 242 1.13 -35.71 18.32
CA GLY A 242 1.77 -36.72 19.17
C GLY A 242 3.24 -36.99 18.82
N ARG A 243 3.76 -36.45 17.68
CA ARG A 243 5.20 -36.56 17.36
C ARG A 243 6.01 -35.49 18.09
N ASP A 244 7.27 -35.86 18.34
CA ASP A 244 8.23 -34.93 18.92
C ASP A 244 8.94 -34.09 17.87
N ILE A 245 9.21 -32.85 18.23
CA ILE A 245 9.99 -31.88 17.46
C ILE A 245 10.95 -31.17 18.41
N THR A 246 12.12 -30.79 17.91
CA THR A 246 13.14 -30.12 18.73
C THR A 246 13.35 -28.68 18.27
N PHE A 247 13.27 -27.72 19.20
CA PHE A 247 13.60 -26.31 18.96
C PHE A 247 14.79 -25.89 19.85
N ASN A 248 15.86 -25.42 19.25
CA ASN A 248 17.11 -25.03 19.95
C ASN A 248 17.70 -26.12 20.89
N GLY A 249 17.41 -27.40 20.63
CA GLY A 249 17.84 -28.51 21.45
C GLY A 249 16.84 -28.96 22.52
N ALA A 250 15.77 -28.20 22.76
CA ALA A 250 14.68 -28.64 23.65
C ALA A 250 13.62 -29.42 22.87
N HIS A 251 13.16 -30.55 23.45
CA HIS A 251 12.17 -31.42 22.84
C HIS A 251 10.76 -30.98 23.18
N PHE A 252 9.85 -31.02 22.21
CA PHE A 252 8.45 -30.66 22.33
C PHE A 252 7.56 -31.70 21.67
N THR A 253 6.44 -32.04 22.28
CA THR A 253 5.43 -32.89 21.65
C THR A 253 4.41 -31.99 20.92
N ILE A 254 4.13 -32.29 19.65
CA ILE A 254 3.10 -31.56 18.86
C ILE A 254 1.73 -31.96 19.38
N VAL A 255 1.00 -31.02 20.00
CA VAL A 255 -0.34 -31.28 20.57
C VAL A 255 -1.46 -30.84 19.65
N GLY A 256 -1.17 -30.05 18.62
CA GLY A 256 -2.17 -29.63 17.66
C GLY A 256 -1.65 -28.86 16.47
N ILE A 257 -2.55 -28.65 15.52
CA ILE A 257 -2.30 -27.96 14.26
C ILE A 257 -3.27 -26.78 14.19
N ALA A 258 -2.75 -25.57 13.99
CA ALA A 258 -3.56 -24.35 13.81
C ALA A 258 -4.32 -24.39 12.47
N PRO A 259 -5.46 -23.68 12.36
CA PRO A 259 -6.28 -23.71 11.16
C PRO A 259 -5.57 -23.05 9.97
N PRO A 260 -5.93 -23.43 8.72
CA PRO A 260 -5.38 -22.85 7.51
C PRO A 260 -5.54 -21.33 7.52
N GLY A 261 -4.48 -20.61 7.13
CA GLY A 261 -4.46 -19.15 7.07
C GLY A 261 -4.12 -18.45 8.38
N PHE A 262 -4.17 -19.11 9.53
CA PHE A 262 -3.69 -18.52 10.79
C PHE A 262 -2.15 -18.66 10.89
N THR A 263 -1.47 -17.54 10.80
CA THR A 263 0.00 -17.45 10.85
C THR A 263 0.50 -16.59 12.02
N GLY A 264 -0.34 -16.46 13.06
CA GLY A 264 -0.06 -15.57 14.18
C GLY A 264 -0.50 -14.12 13.93
N VAL A 265 0.02 -13.22 14.73
CA VAL A 265 -0.39 -11.79 14.74
C VAL A 265 0.63 -10.86 14.06
N TRP A 266 1.67 -11.40 13.44
CA TRP A 266 2.70 -10.67 12.70
C TRP A 266 2.55 -10.93 11.19
N LEU A 267 2.23 -9.88 10.42
CA LEU A 267 2.01 -10.02 8.98
C LEU A 267 3.28 -10.46 8.22
N GLU A 268 4.43 -9.87 8.59
CA GLU A 268 5.71 -10.12 7.89
C GLU A 268 6.49 -11.32 8.41
N SER A 269 6.09 -11.85 9.55
CA SER A 269 6.78 -12.95 10.22
C SER A 269 5.79 -14.05 10.57
N PRO A 270 5.34 -14.82 9.57
CA PRO A 270 4.41 -15.92 9.80
C PRO A 270 5.01 -16.92 10.78
N VAL A 271 4.25 -17.24 11.82
CA VAL A 271 4.64 -18.17 12.86
C VAL A 271 4.47 -19.59 12.35
N GLU A 272 5.46 -20.43 12.60
CA GLU A 272 5.47 -21.84 12.24
C GLU A 272 5.15 -22.76 13.43
N ALA A 273 5.49 -22.30 14.66
CA ALA A 273 5.16 -23.03 15.88
C ALA A 273 4.91 -22.05 17.04
N TRP A 274 4.01 -22.43 17.92
CA TRP A 274 3.72 -21.74 19.20
C TRP A 274 4.06 -22.66 20.35
N ILE A 275 4.81 -22.15 21.33
CA ILE A 275 5.21 -22.84 22.54
C ILE A 275 4.84 -22.02 23.79
N PRO A 276 4.66 -22.65 24.96
CA PRO A 276 4.37 -21.91 26.19
C PRO A 276 5.49 -20.95 26.58
N VAL A 277 5.16 -19.75 27.09
CA VAL A 277 6.17 -18.79 27.58
C VAL A 277 7.04 -19.36 28.70
N MET A 278 6.50 -20.33 29.46
CA MET A 278 7.22 -21.04 30.51
C MET A 278 8.43 -21.82 30.02
N MET A 279 8.51 -22.11 28.74
CA MET A 279 9.64 -22.76 28.07
C MET A 279 10.74 -21.81 27.60
N GLN A 280 10.69 -20.51 28.00
CA GLN A 280 11.60 -19.45 27.55
C GLN A 280 13.08 -19.82 27.75
N HIS A 281 13.42 -20.33 28.93
CA HIS A 281 14.78 -20.69 29.28
C HIS A 281 15.27 -21.92 28.47
N ASP A 282 14.44 -22.93 28.29
CA ASP A 282 14.78 -24.17 27.60
C ASP A 282 15.10 -23.92 26.13
N VAL A 283 14.34 -23.06 25.46
CA VAL A 283 14.59 -22.67 24.06
C VAL A 283 15.59 -21.56 23.92
N LYS A 284 16.17 -21.05 25.02
CA LYS A 284 17.14 -19.95 25.02
C LYS A 284 16.63 -18.72 24.24
N TYR A 285 15.37 -18.34 24.48
CA TYR A 285 14.80 -17.15 23.86
C TYR A 285 15.46 -15.89 24.46
N VAL A 286 16.03 -15.04 23.57
CA VAL A 286 16.79 -13.83 23.94
C VAL A 286 16.46 -12.64 23.05
N GLN A 287 15.26 -12.62 22.46
CA GLN A 287 14.91 -11.62 21.47
C GLN A 287 14.09 -10.47 22.05
N ASN A 288 14.44 -9.25 21.64
CA ASN A 288 13.61 -8.06 21.71
C ASN A 288 13.08 -7.73 23.13
N PHE A 289 13.98 -7.60 24.07
CA PHE A 289 13.70 -7.23 25.45
C PHE A 289 14.25 -5.84 25.80
N SER A 290 13.78 -5.27 26.92
CA SER A 290 14.46 -4.22 27.66
C SER A 290 14.63 -4.68 29.11
N ALA A 291 15.79 -4.43 29.68
CA ALA A 291 16.11 -4.79 31.06
C ALA A 291 16.25 -3.53 31.90
N GLU A 292 15.63 -3.57 33.07
CA GLU A 292 15.84 -2.64 34.19
C GLU A 292 16.17 -3.49 35.41
N ASP A 293 17.31 -3.25 36.05
CA ASP A 293 17.72 -3.99 37.26
C ASP A 293 17.54 -5.51 37.17
N SER A 294 17.87 -6.10 36.01
CA SER A 294 17.61 -7.50 35.72
C SER A 294 18.73 -8.11 34.89
N ASP A 295 18.91 -9.41 35.04
CA ASP A 295 19.96 -10.19 34.39
C ASP A 295 19.35 -11.02 33.23
N ALA A 296 19.63 -10.59 32.00
CA ALA A 296 19.14 -11.28 30.81
C ALA A 296 19.71 -12.71 30.62
N LEU A 297 20.76 -13.07 31.37
CA LEU A 297 21.37 -14.41 31.32
C LEU A 297 20.63 -15.42 32.20
N LYS A 298 19.87 -14.95 33.17
CA LYS A 298 19.04 -15.80 34.03
C LYS A 298 17.66 -16.04 33.41
N PRO A 299 16.89 -17.04 33.89
CA PRO A 299 15.50 -17.23 33.44
C PRO A 299 14.69 -15.94 33.56
N TRP A 300 13.95 -15.58 32.52
CA TRP A 300 13.23 -14.30 32.42
C TRP A 300 11.91 -14.27 33.17
N ILE A 301 11.31 -15.44 33.33
CA ILE A 301 9.96 -15.57 33.92
C ILE A 301 9.84 -14.91 35.29
N PRO A 302 10.75 -15.13 36.26
CA PRO A 302 10.64 -14.54 37.60
C PRO A 302 11.07 -13.06 37.67
N GLN A 303 11.65 -12.50 36.61
CA GLN A 303 12.26 -11.19 36.64
C GLN A 303 11.30 -10.08 36.26
N GLY A 304 10.97 -9.16 37.18
CA GLY A 304 10.04 -8.06 36.94
C GLY A 304 10.59 -6.94 36.06
N GLY A 305 11.93 -6.77 35.99
CA GLY A 305 12.57 -5.76 35.16
C GLY A 305 12.83 -6.17 33.72
N LEU A 306 12.67 -7.45 33.35
CA LEU A 306 12.76 -7.91 31.97
C LEU A 306 11.41 -7.79 31.25
N ARG A 307 11.31 -6.83 30.32
CA ARG A 307 10.10 -6.51 29.58
C ARG A 307 10.22 -7.02 28.15
N TRP A 308 9.42 -8.01 27.79
CA TRP A 308 9.53 -8.72 26.51
C TRP A 308 8.21 -9.23 25.91
N LEU A 309 7.10 -9.11 26.66
CA LEU A 309 5.78 -9.60 26.27
C LEU A 309 4.87 -8.46 25.82
N ASP A 310 4.23 -8.67 24.69
CA ASP A 310 3.07 -7.89 24.25
C ASP A 310 1.79 -8.54 24.80
N VAL A 311 0.84 -7.74 25.30
CA VAL A 311 -0.36 -8.24 25.96
C VAL A 311 -1.59 -7.90 25.14
N VAL A 312 -2.43 -8.89 24.88
CA VAL A 312 -3.66 -8.77 24.09
C VAL A 312 -4.86 -9.22 24.92
N THR A 313 -6.02 -8.63 24.62
CA THR A 313 -7.31 -8.98 25.19
C THR A 313 -8.41 -8.85 24.14
N ARG A 314 -9.58 -9.33 24.48
CA ARG A 314 -10.79 -9.12 23.69
C ARG A 314 -11.77 -8.28 24.50
N ALA A 315 -12.34 -7.25 23.88
CA ALA A 315 -13.34 -6.38 24.45
C ALA A 315 -14.59 -6.37 23.57
N ASP A 316 -15.76 -6.51 24.16
CA ASP A 316 -17.01 -6.54 23.39
C ASP A 316 -17.41 -5.14 22.91
N ARG A 317 -16.93 -4.08 23.59
CA ARG A 317 -17.16 -2.67 23.24
C ARG A 317 -15.91 -1.83 23.40
N ALA A 318 -15.75 -0.88 22.51
CA ALA A 318 -14.67 0.12 22.59
C ALA A 318 -15.04 1.33 23.49
N ASP A 319 -15.85 1.11 24.53
CA ASP A 319 -16.38 2.18 25.40
C ASP A 319 -15.43 2.58 26.54
N GLY A 320 -14.26 1.96 26.62
CA GLY A 320 -13.25 2.22 27.63
C GLY A 320 -13.46 1.52 28.97
N THR A 321 -14.54 0.75 29.14
CA THR A 321 -14.85 0.04 30.39
C THR A 321 -13.76 -0.95 30.75
N GLU A 322 -13.31 -1.77 29.80
CA GLU A 322 -12.24 -2.72 30.00
C GLU A 322 -10.89 -2.04 30.28
N ALA A 323 -10.60 -0.91 29.61
CA ALA A 323 -9.41 -0.12 29.87
C ALA A 323 -9.43 0.46 31.31
N ALA A 324 -10.61 0.93 31.77
CA ALA A 324 -10.78 1.42 33.15
C ALA A 324 -10.60 0.29 34.18
N ALA A 325 -11.17 -0.88 33.91
CA ALA A 325 -11.01 -2.06 34.76
C ALA A 325 -9.56 -2.53 34.84
N LEU A 326 -8.84 -2.56 33.70
CA LEU A 326 -7.39 -2.85 33.67
C LEU A 326 -6.61 -1.82 34.47
N ASN A 327 -6.93 -0.53 34.34
CA ASN A 327 -6.24 0.52 35.10
C ASN A 327 -6.54 0.45 36.62
N ALA A 328 -7.68 -0.04 37.03
CA ALA A 328 -8.00 -0.27 38.45
C ALA A 328 -7.07 -1.34 39.05
N VAL A 329 -6.71 -2.38 38.31
CA VAL A 329 -5.72 -3.40 38.71
C VAL A 329 -4.29 -2.86 38.57
N PHE A 330 -4.02 -2.13 37.48
CA PHE A 330 -2.70 -1.61 37.16
C PHE A 330 -2.18 -0.57 38.15
N ARG A 331 -3.05 0.32 38.62
CA ARG A 331 -2.65 1.44 39.49
C ARG A 331 -2.00 1.01 40.82
N PRO A 332 -2.53 0.03 41.56
CA PRO A 332 -1.88 -0.52 42.76
C PRO A 332 -0.51 -1.14 42.46
N LEU A 333 -0.37 -1.84 41.33
CA LEU A 333 0.92 -2.44 40.91
C LEU A 333 1.95 -1.34 40.60
N LEU A 334 1.54 -0.25 39.94
CA LEU A 334 2.39 0.90 39.71
C LEU A 334 2.85 1.58 40.98
N LEU A 335 1.94 1.77 41.97
CA LEU A 335 2.26 2.38 43.23
C LEU A 335 3.31 1.56 43.99
N LYS A 336 3.09 0.22 44.04
CA LYS A 336 4.10 -0.65 44.67
C LYS A 336 5.46 -0.56 43.97
N ARG A 337 5.49 -0.56 42.62
CA ARG A 337 6.73 -0.42 41.84
C ARG A 337 7.39 0.94 42.10
N ALA A 338 6.60 2.01 42.15
CA ALA A 338 7.11 3.37 42.38
C ALA A 338 7.75 3.53 43.79
N ASP A 339 7.27 2.80 44.80
CA ASP A 339 7.82 2.76 46.11
C ASP A 339 9.20 2.09 46.19
N GLU A 340 9.50 1.19 45.24
CA GLU A 340 10.79 0.51 45.10
C GLU A 340 11.84 1.40 44.38
N ILE A 341 11.41 2.49 43.68
CA ILE A 341 12.30 3.37 42.91
C ILE A 341 12.84 4.49 43.80
N ALA A 342 14.17 4.54 43.95
CA ALA A 342 14.86 5.55 44.73
C ALA A 342 14.89 6.93 44.05
N ASP A 343 14.96 6.98 42.69
CA ASP A 343 14.99 8.24 41.96
C ASP A 343 13.59 8.87 41.87
N ALA A 344 13.47 10.08 42.40
CA ALA A 344 12.21 10.83 42.43
C ALA A 344 11.65 11.12 41.01
N LYS A 345 12.52 11.37 40.03
CA LYS A 345 12.11 11.66 38.62
C LYS A 345 11.58 10.42 37.96
N GLU A 346 12.26 9.30 38.11
CA GLU A 346 11.83 8.01 37.56
C GLU A 346 10.54 7.53 38.24
N ARG A 347 10.39 7.77 39.53
CA ARG A 347 9.16 7.49 40.29
C ARG A 347 7.97 8.27 39.74
N VAL A 348 8.11 9.57 39.45
CA VAL A 348 7.06 10.39 38.82
C VAL A 348 6.69 9.87 37.44
N LEU A 349 7.67 9.52 36.60
CA LEU A 349 7.43 8.96 35.25
C LEU A 349 6.74 7.60 35.31
N THR A 350 7.08 6.80 36.31
CA THR A 350 6.41 5.50 36.52
C THR A 350 4.93 5.69 36.87
N LEU A 351 4.65 6.64 37.74
CA LEU A 351 3.29 6.97 38.18
C LEU A 351 2.44 7.66 37.13
N ASP A 352 3.03 8.25 36.10
CA ASP A 352 2.32 8.86 34.94
C ASP A 352 1.78 7.82 33.93
N ARG A 353 2.20 6.56 34.01
CA ARG A 353 1.78 5.48 33.08
C ARG A 353 0.33 5.10 33.32
N ARG A 354 -0.41 4.89 32.23
CA ARG A 354 -1.72 4.24 32.22
C ARG A 354 -1.81 3.25 31.08
N ILE A 355 -2.67 2.27 31.23
CA ILE A 355 -2.98 1.30 30.16
C ILE A 355 -4.08 1.87 29.28
N VAL A 356 -3.85 1.85 27.98
CA VAL A 356 -4.85 2.09 26.94
C VAL A 356 -5.00 0.82 26.10
N LEU A 357 -6.22 0.57 25.61
CA LEU A 357 -6.51 -0.51 24.68
C LEU A 357 -6.55 0.06 23.27
N GLU A 358 -5.60 -0.35 22.46
CA GLU A 358 -5.57 0.00 21.04
C GLU A 358 -6.17 -1.13 20.19
N ALA A 359 -6.99 -0.78 19.19
CA ALA A 359 -7.54 -1.77 18.27
C ALA A 359 -6.42 -2.57 17.59
N PHE A 360 -6.49 -3.90 17.72
CA PHE A 360 -5.44 -4.82 17.27
C PHE A 360 -5.93 -5.84 16.24
N GLY A 361 -7.15 -5.70 15.76
CA GLY A 361 -7.76 -6.63 14.80
C GLY A 361 -7.01 -6.80 13.47
N MET A 362 -6.03 -5.93 13.20
CA MET A 362 -5.14 -6.04 12.04
C MET A 362 -3.75 -6.61 12.39
N GLY A 363 -3.44 -6.89 13.65
CA GLY A 363 -2.14 -7.37 14.10
C GLY A 363 -1.00 -6.37 13.92
N PHE A 364 0.23 -6.85 14.13
CA PHE A 364 1.46 -6.08 13.89
C PHE A 364 1.84 -6.10 12.41
N SER A 365 2.25 -4.94 11.90
CA SER A 365 2.85 -4.82 10.57
C SER A 365 3.74 -3.58 10.48
N ASN A 366 5.03 -3.80 10.30
CA ASN A 366 5.99 -2.73 10.01
C ASN A 366 5.74 -2.19 8.59
N LEU A 367 5.38 -3.08 7.66
CA LEU A 367 5.03 -2.70 6.29
C LEU A 367 3.84 -1.75 6.26
N ARG A 368 2.81 -1.97 7.09
CA ARG A 368 1.67 -1.07 7.21
C ARG A 368 2.09 0.33 7.62
N THR A 369 2.90 0.45 8.66
CA THR A 369 3.40 1.75 9.14
C THR A 369 4.24 2.44 8.07
N GLN A 370 5.13 1.71 7.43
CA GLN A 370 6.03 2.22 6.41
C GLN A 370 5.31 2.62 5.12
N PHE A 371 4.38 1.80 4.62
CA PHE A 371 3.75 2.00 3.30
C PHE A 371 2.41 2.75 3.35
N ARG A 372 1.88 3.08 4.53
CA ARG A 372 0.58 3.75 4.68
C ARG A 372 0.49 5.06 3.87
N ALA A 373 1.38 6.01 4.13
CA ALA A 373 1.37 7.30 3.45
C ALA A 373 1.66 7.18 1.94
N PRO A 374 2.68 6.39 1.49
CA PRO A 374 2.91 6.12 0.08
C PRO A 374 1.72 5.52 -0.66
N LEU A 375 1.04 4.53 -0.09
CA LEU A 375 -0.10 3.89 -0.74
C LEU A 375 -1.30 4.84 -0.89
N TYR A 376 -1.56 5.70 0.11
CA TYR A 376 -2.59 6.73 -0.04
C TYR A 376 -2.23 7.77 -1.11
N ALA A 377 -0.97 8.18 -1.21
CA ALA A 377 -0.52 9.07 -2.28
C ALA A 377 -0.69 8.42 -3.66
N LEU A 378 -0.31 7.15 -3.81
CA LEU A 378 -0.50 6.39 -5.05
C LEU A 378 -1.97 6.21 -5.40
N LEU A 379 -2.85 5.89 -4.44
CA LEU A 379 -4.29 5.82 -4.65
C LEU A 379 -4.84 7.16 -5.16
N GLY A 380 -4.39 8.28 -4.57
CA GLY A 380 -4.75 9.63 -5.06
C GLY A 380 -4.29 9.85 -6.51
N MET A 381 -3.07 9.47 -6.86
CA MET A 381 -2.53 9.63 -8.21
C MET A 381 -3.28 8.78 -9.25
N VAL A 382 -3.60 7.52 -8.94
CA VAL A 382 -4.36 6.67 -9.89
C VAL A 382 -5.82 7.10 -9.98
N ALA A 383 -6.40 7.69 -8.92
CA ALA A 383 -7.72 8.32 -8.99
C ALA A 383 -7.73 9.54 -9.93
N LEU A 384 -6.69 10.38 -9.90
CA LEU A 384 -6.52 11.47 -10.85
C LEU A 384 -6.33 10.96 -12.29
N LEU A 385 -5.56 9.88 -12.47
CA LEU A 385 -5.43 9.21 -13.77
C LEU A 385 -6.79 8.74 -14.31
N LEU A 386 -7.62 8.18 -13.44
CA LEU A 386 -8.97 7.75 -13.80
C LEU A 386 -9.87 8.94 -14.20
N LEU A 387 -9.75 10.09 -13.51
CA LEU A 387 -10.45 11.31 -13.90
C LEU A 387 -10.03 11.78 -15.29
N ILE A 388 -8.75 11.67 -15.65
CA ILE A 388 -8.27 11.95 -17.03
C ILE A 388 -8.92 10.97 -18.03
N ALA A 389 -8.97 9.68 -17.71
CA ALA A 389 -9.62 8.68 -18.56
C ALA A 389 -11.13 8.95 -18.72
N CYS A 390 -11.81 9.38 -17.65
CA CYS A 390 -13.22 9.80 -17.68
C CYS A 390 -13.42 11.04 -18.56
N ALA A 391 -12.55 12.05 -18.45
CA ALA A 391 -12.61 13.26 -19.29
C ALA A 391 -12.42 12.90 -20.78
N ASN A 392 -11.49 12.00 -21.11
CA ASN A 392 -11.31 11.49 -22.46
C ASN A 392 -12.58 10.80 -22.99
N THR A 393 -13.15 9.90 -22.19
CA THR A 393 -14.37 9.19 -22.56
C THR A 393 -15.53 10.15 -22.74
N ALA A 394 -15.70 11.13 -21.83
CA ALA A 394 -16.74 12.16 -21.96
C ALA A 394 -16.57 12.98 -23.24
N ASN A 395 -15.34 13.37 -23.60
CA ASN A 395 -15.06 14.11 -24.82
C ASN A 395 -15.41 13.30 -26.08
N LEU A 396 -15.07 12.00 -26.11
CA LEU A 396 -15.40 11.10 -27.21
C LEU A 396 -16.92 10.88 -27.31
N LEU A 397 -17.62 10.74 -26.18
CA LEU A 397 -19.08 10.59 -26.17
C LEU A 397 -19.78 11.89 -26.59
N LEU A 398 -19.29 13.08 -26.19
CA LEU A 398 -19.79 14.38 -26.64
C LEU A 398 -19.63 14.54 -28.16
N ALA A 399 -18.47 14.16 -28.70
CA ALA A 399 -18.22 14.16 -30.13
C ALA A 399 -19.21 13.26 -30.88
N ARG A 400 -19.52 12.10 -30.32
CA ARG A 400 -20.51 11.16 -30.91
C ARG A 400 -21.95 11.66 -30.76
N ALA A 401 -22.29 12.23 -29.61
CA ALA A 401 -23.64 12.74 -29.36
C ALA A 401 -24.03 13.84 -30.37
N SER A 402 -23.09 14.69 -30.76
CA SER A 402 -23.36 15.75 -31.74
C SER A 402 -23.62 15.22 -33.16
N THR A 403 -23.02 14.10 -33.58
CA THR A 403 -23.34 13.45 -34.87
C THR A 403 -24.72 12.80 -34.89
N ARG A 404 -25.31 12.56 -33.69
CA ARG A 404 -26.64 11.95 -33.50
C ARG A 404 -27.72 12.97 -33.10
N GLN A 405 -27.42 14.25 -33.15
CA GLN A 405 -28.39 15.28 -32.73
C GLN A 405 -29.71 15.22 -33.52
N ARG A 406 -29.66 15.01 -34.85
CA ARG A 406 -30.86 14.86 -35.69
C ARG A 406 -31.69 13.64 -35.25
N GLU A 407 -31.05 12.46 -35.00
CA GLU A 407 -31.72 11.24 -34.51
C GLU A 407 -32.42 11.51 -33.16
N MET A 408 -31.75 12.19 -32.22
CA MET A 408 -32.33 12.52 -30.91
C MET A 408 -33.47 13.55 -31.01
N ALA A 409 -33.35 14.54 -31.90
CA ALA A 409 -34.42 15.52 -32.16
C ALA A 409 -35.67 14.86 -32.74
N VAL A 410 -35.53 13.91 -33.70
CA VAL A 410 -36.63 13.12 -34.25
C VAL A 410 -37.28 12.25 -33.14
N ARG A 411 -36.51 11.58 -32.29
CA ARG A 411 -37.07 10.82 -31.18
C ARG A 411 -37.87 11.66 -30.19
N LEU A 412 -37.36 12.85 -29.85
CA LEU A 412 -38.05 13.80 -28.97
C LEU A 412 -39.34 14.31 -29.63
N SER A 413 -39.34 14.58 -30.97
CA SER A 413 -40.54 15.02 -31.70
C SER A 413 -41.61 13.96 -31.82
N ILE A 414 -41.25 12.66 -31.78
CA ILE A 414 -42.18 11.52 -31.79
C ILE A 414 -42.69 11.23 -30.36
N GLY A 415 -42.24 11.98 -29.31
CA GLY A 415 -42.77 11.86 -27.97
C GLY A 415 -41.88 11.09 -26.97
N ALA A 416 -40.63 10.73 -27.28
CA ALA A 416 -39.74 10.11 -26.33
C ALA A 416 -39.40 11.11 -25.19
N SER A 417 -39.54 10.69 -23.92
CA SER A 417 -39.17 11.51 -22.76
C SER A 417 -37.64 11.73 -22.66
N ARG A 418 -37.22 12.91 -22.17
CA ARG A 418 -35.80 13.20 -21.93
C ARG A 418 -35.13 12.16 -21.01
N GLY A 419 -35.83 11.75 -19.93
CA GLY A 419 -35.32 10.73 -18.99
C GLY A 419 -35.07 9.38 -19.65
N ARG A 420 -35.88 9.00 -20.64
CA ARG A 420 -35.72 7.76 -21.40
C ARG A 420 -34.45 7.77 -22.25
N ILE A 421 -34.16 8.89 -22.92
CA ILE A 421 -32.95 9.07 -23.72
C ILE A 421 -31.70 9.11 -22.84
N ILE A 422 -31.74 9.82 -21.72
CA ILE A 422 -30.64 9.88 -20.73
C ILE A 422 -30.38 8.46 -20.18
N GLY A 423 -31.41 7.71 -19.79
CA GLY A 423 -31.27 6.33 -19.31
C GLY A 423 -30.60 5.41 -20.33
N GLN A 424 -30.99 5.48 -21.63
CA GLN A 424 -30.35 4.73 -22.69
C GLN A 424 -28.87 5.05 -22.84
N LEU A 425 -28.48 6.35 -22.84
CA LEU A 425 -27.08 6.78 -22.95
C LEU A 425 -26.26 6.38 -21.73
N LEU A 426 -26.85 6.41 -20.52
CA LEU A 426 -26.20 5.91 -19.31
C LEU A 426 -25.96 4.38 -19.37
N ILE A 427 -26.90 3.61 -19.93
CA ILE A 427 -26.70 2.16 -20.13
C ILE A 427 -25.57 1.90 -21.13
N GLU A 428 -25.50 2.68 -22.25
CA GLU A 428 -24.35 2.59 -23.18
C GLU A 428 -23.02 2.86 -22.46
N SER A 429 -22.98 3.89 -21.59
CA SER A 429 -21.80 4.23 -20.80
C SER A 429 -21.46 3.14 -19.79
N LEU A 430 -22.46 2.55 -19.13
CA LEU A 430 -22.26 1.46 -18.16
C LEU A 430 -21.70 0.20 -18.83
N LEU A 431 -22.17 -0.13 -20.06
CA LEU A 431 -21.63 -1.25 -20.82
C LEU A 431 -20.14 -1.06 -21.18
N LEU A 432 -19.76 0.17 -21.57
CA LEU A 432 -18.36 0.52 -21.80
C LEU A 432 -17.54 0.40 -20.52
N GLY A 433 -18.06 0.92 -19.40
CA GLY A 433 -17.42 0.81 -18.08
C GLY A 433 -17.28 -0.64 -17.62
N ALA A 434 -18.31 -1.47 -17.81
CA ALA A 434 -18.28 -2.89 -17.44
C ALA A 434 -17.26 -3.68 -18.27
N LEU A 435 -17.15 -3.43 -19.57
CA LEU A 435 -16.11 -4.03 -20.42
C LEU A 435 -14.72 -3.59 -19.96
N ALA A 436 -14.54 -2.31 -19.68
CA ALA A 436 -13.26 -1.78 -19.17
C ALA A 436 -12.90 -2.35 -17.80
N ALA A 437 -13.88 -2.50 -16.91
CA ALA A 437 -13.69 -3.12 -15.60
C ALA A 437 -13.31 -4.60 -15.71
N ALA A 438 -13.94 -5.35 -16.60
CA ALA A 438 -13.60 -6.76 -16.86
C ALA A 438 -12.14 -6.90 -17.34
N VAL A 439 -11.71 -6.07 -18.30
CA VAL A 439 -10.33 -6.05 -18.77
C VAL A 439 -9.37 -5.60 -17.68
N GLY A 440 -9.71 -4.51 -16.96
CA GLY A 440 -8.90 -3.97 -15.87
C GLY A 440 -8.72 -4.97 -14.72
N LEU A 441 -9.80 -5.67 -14.33
CA LEU A 441 -9.77 -6.69 -13.28
C LEU A 441 -8.98 -7.94 -13.70
N ALA A 442 -9.02 -8.31 -14.98
CA ALA A 442 -8.20 -9.42 -15.50
C ALA A 442 -6.70 -9.10 -15.49
N ILE A 443 -6.32 -7.84 -15.69
CA ILE A 443 -4.92 -7.38 -15.69
C ILE A 443 -4.43 -7.06 -14.28
N ALA A 444 -5.30 -6.62 -13.38
CA ALA A 444 -4.94 -6.16 -12.04
C ALA A 444 -4.08 -7.14 -11.23
N PRO A 445 -4.33 -8.46 -11.18
CA PRO A 445 -3.49 -9.42 -10.46
C PRO A 445 -2.06 -9.48 -10.99
N LEU A 446 -1.90 -9.50 -12.32
CA LEU A 446 -0.58 -9.53 -12.97
C LEU A 446 0.22 -8.28 -12.61
N VAL A 447 -0.42 -7.11 -12.67
CA VAL A 447 0.21 -5.84 -12.30
C VAL A 447 0.55 -5.83 -10.82
N SER A 448 -0.37 -6.24 -9.95
CA SER A 448 -0.16 -6.27 -8.49
C SER A 448 0.98 -7.22 -8.12
N GLU A 449 1.02 -8.43 -8.67
CA GLU A 449 2.08 -9.40 -8.41
C GLU A 449 3.45 -8.90 -8.90
N LEU A 450 3.50 -8.31 -10.10
CA LEU A 450 4.72 -7.70 -10.64
C LEU A 450 5.23 -6.58 -9.71
N LEU A 451 4.34 -5.70 -9.24
CA LEU A 451 4.68 -4.60 -8.35
C LEU A 451 5.21 -5.09 -7.00
N VAL A 452 4.58 -6.09 -6.42
CA VAL A 452 5.01 -6.67 -5.15
C VAL A 452 6.35 -7.39 -5.29
N ARG A 453 6.56 -8.17 -6.34
CA ARG A 453 7.86 -8.79 -6.64
C ARG A 453 8.98 -7.76 -6.83
N MET A 454 8.69 -6.64 -7.50
CA MET A 454 9.64 -5.53 -7.64
C MET A 454 9.96 -4.81 -6.32
N THR A 455 9.08 -4.91 -5.32
CA THR A 455 9.23 -4.27 -4.00
C THR A 455 10.04 -5.14 -3.04
N ILE A 456 9.72 -6.44 -2.96
CA ILE A 456 10.28 -7.33 -1.95
C ILE A 456 11.63 -7.93 -2.41
N GLY A 457 11.87 -7.97 -3.73
CA GLY A 457 13.06 -8.57 -4.34
C GLY A 457 12.90 -10.08 -4.54
N VAL A 458 13.57 -10.62 -5.56
CA VAL A 458 13.45 -12.02 -5.97
C VAL A 458 14.00 -12.98 -4.88
N ASP A 459 14.93 -12.51 -4.05
CA ASP A 459 15.64 -13.31 -3.04
C ASP A 459 14.94 -13.38 -1.68
N SER A 460 13.75 -12.79 -1.53
CA SER A 460 13.10 -12.62 -0.22
C SER A 460 12.17 -13.79 0.18
N GLY A 461 12.17 -14.89 -0.59
CA GLY A 461 11.28 -16.02 -0.34
C GLY A 461 9.81 -15.76 -0.75
N PRO A 462 8.90 -16.70 -0.46
CA PRO A 462 7.49 -16.54 -0.76
C PRO A 462 6.92 -15.34 0.01
N LEU A 463 6.02 -14.60 -0.67
CA LEU A 463 5.35 -13.45 -0.06
C LEU A 463 4.58 -13.88 1.18
N PRO A 464 4.68 -13.14 2.30
CA PRO A 464 3.95 -13.46 3.52
C PRO A 464 2.43 -13.25 3.39
N PHE A 465 1.98 -12.72 2.25
CA PHE A 465 0.57 -12.47 1.94
C PHE A 465 0.28 -12.65 0.44
N SER A 466 -0.90 -13.16 0.13
CA SER A 466 -1.37 -13.26 -1.25
C SER A 466 -2.03 -11.94 -1.67
N VAL A 467 -1.56 -11.37 -2.77
CA VAL A 467 -2.23 -10.24 -3.44
C VAL A 467 -3.18 -10.84 -4.46
N GLY A 468 -4.41 -11.10 -4.04
CA GLY A 468 -5.44 -11.71 -4.89
C GLY A 468 -6.66 -10.81 -5.03
N ILE A 469 -7.53 -11.16 -5.97
CA ILE A 469 -8.85 -10.55 -6.08
C ILE A 469 -9.73 -11.16 -5.00
N ASP A 470 -10.07 -10.37 -3.99
CA ASP A 470 -11.05 -10.71 -2.97
C ASP A 470 -12.37 -9.94 -3.19
N THR A 471 -13.37 -10.24 -2.38
CA THR A 471 -14.68 -9.59 -2.45
C THR A 471 -14.59 -8.06 -2.31
N ARG A 472 -13.64 -7.55 -1.52
CA ARG A 472 -13.44 -6.10 -1.32
C ARG A 472 -12.92 -5.43 -2.60
N VAL A 473 -11.96 -6.07 -3.28
CA VAL A 473 -11.42 -5.58 -4.57
C VAL A 473 -12.50 -5.58 -5.64
N VAL A 474 -13.32 -6.65 -5.71
CA VAL A 474 -14.45 -6.72 -6.67
C VAL A 474 -15.47 -5.62 -6.37
N THR A 475 -15.88 -5.46 -5.12
CA THR A 475 -16.83 -4.42 -4.70
C THR A 475 -16.31 -3.01 -4.99
N PHE A 476 -15.05 -2.74 -4.70
CA PHE A 476 -14.39 -1.48 -5.04
C PHE A 476 -14.40 -1.23 -6.56
N THR A 477 -14.06 -2.26 -7.36
CA THR A 477 -14.04 -2.15 -8.81
C THR A 477 -15.43 -1.87 -9.37
N ILE A 478 -16.47 -2.53 -8.84
CA ILE A 478 -17.86 -2.26 -9.20
C ILE A 478 -18.24 -0.83 -8.85
N ALA A 479 -17.97 -0.39 -7.61
CA ALA A 479 -18.30 0.96 -7.15
C ALA A 479 -17.63 2.05 -8.00
N ILE A 480 -16.33 1.89 -8.29
CA ILE A 480 -15.60 2.86 -9.12
C ILE A 480 -16.09 2.85 -10.58
N THR A 481 -16.50 1.67 -11.10
CA THR A 481 -17.07 1.54 -12.45
C THR A 481 -18.42 2.25 -12.55
N LEU A 482 -19.29 2.08 -11.57
CA LEU A 482 -20.58 2.79 -11.52
C LEU A 482 -20.38 4.29 -11.41
N LEU A 483 -19.50 4.74 -10.52
CA LEU A 483 -19.18 6.16 -10.34
C LEU A 483 -18.63 6.78 -11.62
N THR A 484 -17.66 6.13 -12.26
CA THR A 484 -17.05 6.63 -13.49
C THR A 484 -18.04 6.64 -14.64
N SER A 485 -18.82 5.55 -14.81
CA SER A 485 -19.87 5.47 -15.86
C SER A 485 -20.89 6.59 -15.70
N PHE A 486 -21.26 6.94 -14.48
CA PHE A 486 -22.12 8.07 -14.22
C PHE A 486 -21.44 9.40 -14.56
N LEU A 487 -20.19 9.62 -14.10
CA LEU A 487 -19.46 10.87 -14.33
C LEU A 487 -19.27 11.19 -15.82
N PHE A 488 -18.81 10.23 -16.61
CA PHE A 488 -18.58 10.47 -18.04
C PHE A 488 -19.82 10.26 -18.92
N GLY A 489 -20.85 9.59 -18.41
CA GLY A 489 -22.09 9.34 -19.16
C GLY A 489 -23.16 10.44 -18.98
N PHE A 490 -23.29 10.97 -17.75
CA PHE A 490 -24.38 11.87 -17.41
C PHE A 490 -24.27 13.24 -18.11
N ALA A 491 -23.10 13.88 -18.08
CA ALA A 491 -22.93 15.22 -18.65
C ALA A 491 -23.14 15.26 -20.18
N PRO A 492 -22.63 14.30 -21.00
CA PRO A 492 -22.98 14.18 -22.42
C PRO A 492 -24.46 13.88 -22.64
N ALA A 493 -25.06 12.99 -21.86
CA ALA A 493 -26.47 12.61 -21.99
C ALA A 493 -27.42 13.79 -21.72
N TRP A 494 -27.13 14.55 -20.66
CA TRP A 494 -27.89 15.76 -20.32
C TRP A 494 -27.84 16.79 -21.47
N ARG A 495 -26.63 17.08 -22.01
CA ARG A 495 -26.48 18.02 -23.11
C ARG A 495 -27.11 17.55 -24.43
N ALA A 496 -27.10 16.24 -24.72
CA ALA A 496 -27.72 15.68 -25.89
C ALA A 496 -29.26 15.85 -25.91
N THR A 497 -29.87 16.00 -24.74
CA THR A 497 -31.33 16.15 -24.58
C THR A 497 -31.77 17.61 -24.39
N ASP A 498 -30.86 18.57 -24.18
CA ASP A 498 -31.14 20.02 -24.00
C ASP A 498 -31.23 20.74 -25.34
N LEU A 499 -32.00 20.20 -26.29
CA LEU A 499 -32.21 20.74 -27.62
C LEU A 499 -33.54 21.49 -27.65
N SER A 500 -33.55 22.76 -28.07
CA SER A 500 -34.78 23.42 -28.47
C SER A 500 -35.17 22.97 -29.89
N LEU A 501 -36.33 22.35 -30.05
CA LEU A 501 -36.85 21.84 -31.30
C LEU A 501 -36.84 22.92 -32.43
N ALA A 502 -37.02 24.18 -32.07
CA ALA A 502 -37.01 25.29 -33.01
C ALA A 502 -35.62 25.60 -33.60
N THR A 503 -34.55 25.32 -32.87
CA THR A 503 -33.16 25.52 -33.35
C THR A 503 -32.68 24.35 -34.19
N ALA A 504 -33.06 23.08 -33.86
CA ALA A 504 -32.66 21.92 -34.61
C ALA A 504 -33.24 21.85 -36.04
N LEU A 505 -34.39 22.46 -36.28
CA LEU A 505 -35.06 22.56 -37.56
C LEU A 505 -34.67 23.81 -38.39
N LYS A 506 -34.15 24.85 -37.74
CA LYS A 506 -33.75 26.14 -38.37
C LYS A 506 -32.27 26.23 -38.77
N ASP A 507 -31.42 25.32 -38.38
CA ASP A 507 -29.94 25.38 -38.59
C ASP A 507 -29.50 24.88 -40.00
N SER A 508 -30.44 24.86 -41.00
CA SER A 508 -30.08 24.66 -42.38
C SER A 508 -29.71 25.92 -43.15
N GLY A 509 -29.61 27.08 -42.49
CA GLY A 509 -29.27 28.29 -43.18
C GLY A 509 -28.77 29.40 -42.25
N ARG A 510 -27.51 29.77 -42.36
CA ARG A 510 -26.81 30.92 -41.80
C ARG A 510 -26.21 30.73 -40.41
N GLY A 511 -24.88 30.51 -40.40
CA GLY A 511 -24.02 30.58 -39.23
C GLY A 511 -24.04 31.95 -38.54
N THR A 512 -24.74 32.04 -37.43
CA THR A 512 -24.57 33.12 -36.48
C THR A 512 -23.87 32.56 -35.24
N HIS A 513 -22.62 32.99 -35.01
CA HIS A 513 -21.86 32.79 -33.82
C HIS A 513 -22.70 33.00 -32.55
N ARG A 514 -23.13 31.90 -31.92
CA ARG A 514 -23.52 31.96 -30.51
C ARG A 514 -22.29 32.30 -29.69
N GLY A 515 -22.36 33.42 -28.98
CA GLY A 515 -21.31 34.00 -28.17
C GLY A 515 -20.55 32.96 -27.33
N ALA A 516 -19.30 33.27 -27.02
CA ALA A 516 -18.25 32.49 -26.39
C ALA A 516 -18.65 31.84 -25.05
N ARG A 517 -19.56 30.85 -25.08
CA ARG A 517 -19.71 29.90 -23.97
C ARG A 517 -18.63 28.86 -24.14
N LEU A 518 -17.73 28.76 -23.15
CA LEU A 518 -16.71 27.73 -23.08
C LEU A 518 -17.37 26.34 -23.30
N SER A 519 -17.04 25.71 -24.42
CA SER A 519 -17.54 24.34 -24.73
C SER A 519 -17.06 23.39 -23.60
N LEU A 520 -17.95 22.52 -23.10
CA LEU A 520 -17.59 21.52 -22.08
C LEU A 520 -16.35 20.74 -22.46
N SER A 521 -16.21 20.40 -23.74
CA SER A 521 -15.02 19.70 -24.25
C SER A 521 -13.73 20.48 -24.02
N LYS A 522 -13.75 21.81 -24.19
CA LYS A 522 -12.58 22.66 -23.94
C LYS A 522 -12.24 22.70 -22.44
N VAL A 523 -13.25 22.79 -21.57
CA VAL A 523 -13.06 22.75 -20.10
C VAL A 523 -12.46 21.41 -19.66
N LEU A 524 -12.97 20.29 -20.20
CA LEU A 524 -12.45 18.95 -19.90
C LEU A 524 -10.99 18.81 -20.34
N VAL A 525 -10.61 19.34 -21.52
CA VAL A 525 -9.22 19.31 -21.99
C VAL A 525 -8.32 20.16 -21.10
N VAL A 526 -8.74 21.36 -20.71
CA VAL A 526 -8.00 22.23 -19.80
C VAL A 526 -7.77 21.52 -18.45
N GLY A 527 -8.82 20.94 -17.88
CA GLY A 527 -8.74 20.18 -16.63
C GLY A 527 -7.80 18.97 -16.76
N GLN A 528 -7.89 18.25 -17.89
CA GLN A 528 -7.03 17.11 -18.17
C GLN A 528 -5.54 17.49 -18.28
N VAL A 529 -5.21 18.61 -18.95
CA VAL A 529 -3.85 19.12 -19.04
C VAL A 529 -3.33 19.51 -17.65
N ALA A 530 -4.16 20.19 -16.84
CA ALA A 530 -3.80 20.55 -15.48
C ALA A 530 -3.52 19.33 -14.59
N LEU A 531 -4.39 18.29 -14.65
CA LEU A 531 -4.18 17.02 -13.93
C LEU A 531 -2.94 16.26 -14.43
N SER A 532 -2.70 16.27 -15.75
CA SER A 532 -1.52 15.62 -16.32
C SER A 532 -0.23 16.33 -15.91
N LEU A 533 -0.23 17.66 -15.80
CA LEU A 533 0.90 18.42 -15.24
C LEU A 533 1.16 17.99 -13.80
N PHE A 534 0.10 17.90 -12.99
CA PHE A 534 0.23 17.47 -11.60
C PHE A 534 0.86 16.08 -11.47
N LEU A 535 0.39 15.12 -12.27
CA LEU A 535 0.94 13.74 -12.25
C LEU A 535 2.37 13.69 -12.81
N ALA A 536 2.68 14.46 -13.85
CA ALA A 536 4.04 14.51 -14.43
C ALA A 536 5.04 15.15 -13.47
N VAL A 537 4.66 16.26 -12.80
CA VAL A 537 5.51 16.89 -11.78
C VAL A 537 5.70 15.96 -10.58
N GLY A 538 4.62 15.32 -10.09
CA GLY A 538 4.71 14.33 -9.01
C GLY A 538 5.68 13.20 -9.35
N ALA A 539 5.57 12.64 -10.56
CA ALA A 539 6.49 11.61 -11.05
C ALA A 539 7.94 12.09 -11.09
N GLY A 540 8.17 13.30 -11.63
CA GLY A 540 9.49 13.90 -11.69
C GLY A 540 10.12 14.19 -10.32
N LEU A 541 9.32 14.68 -9.36
CA LEU A 541 9.78 14.93 -7.98
C LEU A 541 10.20 13.63 -7.28
N PHE A 542 9.39 12.57 -7.37
CA PHE A 542 9.75 11.28 -6.78
C PHE A 542 10.95 10.63 -7.47
N ALA A 543 11.05 10.72 -8.81
CA ALA A 543 12.20 10.23 -9.55
C ALA A 543 13.48 10.97 -9.13
N ARG A 544 13.44 12.30 -9.02
CA ARG A 544 14.59 13.10 -8.58
C ARG A 544 14.94 12.84 -7.12
N SER A 545 13.96 12.75 -6.23
CA SER A 545 14.17 12.39 -4.83
C SER A 545 14.84 11.03 -4.69
N PHE A 546 14.42 10.05 -5.48
CA PHE A 546 15.05 8.72 -5.51
C PHE A 546 16.48 8.77 -6.05
N THR A 547 16.75 9.54 -7.11
CA THR A 547 18.09 9.72 -7.64
C THR A 547 19.03 10.36 -6.62
N ASN A 548 18.56 11.39 -5.88
CA ASN A 548 19.34 12.00 -4.81
C ASN A 548 19.70 10.98 -3.73
N LEU A 549 18.73 10.14 -3.30
CA LEU A 549 18.97 9.09 -2.31
C LEU A 549 20.01 8.05 -2.78
N VAL A 550 19.94 7.64 -4.04
CA VAL A 550 20.89 6.65 -4.60
C VAL A 550 22.30 7.23 -4.72
N SER A 551 22.43 8.54 -4.99
CA SER A 551 23.71 9.22 -5.10
C SER A 551 24.29 9.70 -3.77
N GLN A 552 23.60 9.47 -2.64
CA GLN A 552 24.06 9.87 -1.30
C GLN A 552 25.34 9.13 -0.93
N PRO A 553 26.41 9.82 -0.51
CA PRO A 553 27.59 9.15 0.02
C PRO A 553 27.27 8.50 1.36
N LEU A 554 27.50 7.21 1.50
CA LEU A 554 27.16 6.46 2.72
C LEU A 554 28.12 6.71 3.88
N GLY A 555 29.30 7.23 3.62
CA GLY A 555 30.39 7.30 4.61
C GLY A 555 30.97 5.92 4.94
N LEU A 556 30.76 4.95 4.05
CA LEU A 556 31.21 3.55 4.15
C LEU A 556 31.88 3.16 2.84
N GLU A 557 32.72 2.14 2.88
CA GLU A 557 33.38 1.59 1.69
C GLU A 557 32.46 0.66 0.89
N ASP A 558 32.43 0.82 -0.43
CA ASP A 558 31.58 0.03 -1.32
C ASP A 558 31.96 -1.46 -1.38
N GLN A 559 33.22 -1.78 -1.10
CA GLN A 559 33.77 -3.14 -1.14
C GLN A 559 33.49 -3.96 0.15
N VAL A 560 32.64 -3.47 1.04
CA VAL A 560 32.28 -4.16 2.28
C VAL A 560 31.14 -5.13 2.04
N LEU A 561 31.33 -6.36 2.53
CA LEU A 561 30.34 -7.41 2.63
C LEU A 561 29.80 -7.49 4.04
N SER A 562 28.52 -7.73 4.17
CA SER A 562 27.86 -8.12 5.42
C SER A 562 27.51 -9.61 5.37
N VAL A 563 28.07 -10.36 6.29
CA VAL A 563 27.84 -11.81 6.46
C VAL A 563 26.90 -11.97 7.65
N SER A 564 25.70 -12.49 7.43
CA SER A 564 24.75 -12.79 8.50
C SER A 564 25.13 -14.15 9.13
N ILE A 565 25.41 -14.14 10.41
CA ILE A 565 25.76 -15.31 11.20
C ILE A 565 24.81 -15.47 12.38
N SER A 566 24.61 -16.69 12.84
CA SER A 566 23.69 -16.98 13.95
C SER A 566 24.33 -17.93 14.98
N PRO A 567 25.27 -17.46 15.82
CA PRO A 567 25.95 -18.31 16.80
C PRO A 567 24.99 -18.96 17.81
N SER A 568 23.94 -18.25 18.22
CA SER A 568 22.89 -18.80 19.09
C SER A 568 22.17 -19.99 18.45
N LEU A 569 21.83 -19.91 17.16
CA LEU A 569 21.25 -21.02 16.40
C LEU A 569 22.23 -22.17 16.21
N GLY A 570 23.54 -21.88 16.16
CA GLY A 570 24.62 -22.86 16.17
C GLY A 570 24.78 -23.58 17.50
N GLY A 571 24.09 -23.13 18.55
CA GLY A 571 24.15 -23.71 19.90
C GLY A 571 25.44 -23.39 20.67
N TYR A 572 26.16 -22.33 20.25
CA TYR A 572 27.32 -21.84 21.01
C TYR A 572 26.85 -21.21 22.31
N GLN A 573 27.57 -21.50 23.40
CA GLN A 573 27.35 -20.91 24.71
C GLN A 573 28.08 -19.56 24.77
N GLN A 574 27.64 -18.66 25.67
CA GLN A 574 28.24 -17.33 25.78
C GLN A 574 29.76 -17.37 26.06
N GLY A 575 30.22 -18.29 26.90
CA GLY A 575 31.67 -18.45 27.16
C GLY A 575 32.47 -18.96 25.95
N GLU A 576 31.86 -19.53 24.91
CA GLU A 576 32.53 -19.96 23.67
C GLU A 576 32.66 -18.79 22.65
N LEU A 577 31.91 -17.68 22.83
CA LEU A 577 31.81 -16.63 21.83
C LEU A 577 33.15 -15.89 21.58
N PRO A 578 33.96 -15.52 22.58
CA PRO A 578 35.23 -14.83 22.33
C PRO A 578 36.12 -15.63 21.39
N ALA A 579 36.35 -16.90 21.72
CA ALA A 579 37.17 -17.78 20.90
C ALA A 579 36.57 -18.08 19.53
N LEU A 580 35.23 -18.13 19.44
CA LEU A 580 34.54 -18.29 18.14
C LEU A 580 34.80 -17.06 17.26
N TYR A 581 34.62 -15.84 17.80
CA TYR A 581 34.78 -14.61 17.02
C TYR A 581 36.20 -14.41 16.53
N GLU A 582 37.18 -14.70 17.35
CA GLU A 582 38.61 -14.71 16.93
C GLU A 582 38.85 -15.70 15.80
N ARG A 583 38.40 -16.95 15.92
CA ARG A 583 38.60 -17.99 14.90
C ARG A 583 37.94 -17.62 13.58
N ILE A 584 36.67 -17.16 13.59
CA ILE A 584 35.96 -16.82 12.33
C ILE A 584 36.57 -15.59 11.65
N VAL A 585 36.99 -14.56 12.41
CA VAL A 585 37.67 -13.40 11.86
C VAL A 585 39.00 -13.83 11.21
N ALA A 586 39.87 -14.54 11.93
CA ALA A 586 41.16 -15.03 11.40
C ALA A 586 40.97 -15.94 10.16
N ARG A 587 39.94 -16.81 10.17
CA ARG A 587 39.66 -17.71 9.03
C ARG A 587 39.21 -16.93 7.80
N VAL A 588 38.40 -15.91 7.97
CA VAL A 588 37.92 -15.06 6.87
C VAL A 588 39.03 -14.18 6.33
N GLU A 589 39.86 -13.58 7.20
CA GLU A 589 41.01 -12.79 6.79
C GLU A 589 42.07 -13.62 6.00
N ALA A 590 42.15 -14.91 6.24
CA ALA A 590 42.98 -15.82 5.49
C ALA A 590 42.42 -16.17 4.07
N VAL A 591 41.20 -15.77 3.74
CA VAL A 591 40.64 -15.99 2.40
C VAL A 591 41.27 -15.05 1.38
N PRO A 592 41.79 -15.56 0.27
CA PRO A 592 42.38 -14.71 -0.79
C PRO A 592 41.36 -13.65 -1.28
N GLY A 593 41.79 -12.38 -1.33
CA GLY A 593 40.91 -11.28 -1.72
C GLY A 593 40.15 -10.62 -0.55
N VAL A 594 40.42 -11.01 0.68
CA VAL A 594 39.95 -10.30 1.88
C VAL A 594 41.05 -9.38 2.41
N LYS A 595 40.71 -8.13 2.73
CA LYS A 595 41.63 -7.14 3.32
C LYS A 595 41.53 -7.13 4.84
N SER A 596 40.33 -7.22 5.37
CA SER A 596 40.06 -7.23 6.82
C SER A 596 38.67 -7.77 7.09
N ALA A 597 38.49 -8.30 8.30
CA ALA A 597 37.18 -8.77 8.80
C ALA A 597 36.97 -8.32 10.24
N THR A 598 35.73 -8.15 10.63
CA THR A 598 35.34 -7.82 12.00
C THR A 598 33.92 -8.29 12.29
N VAL A 599 33.57 -8.40 13.55
CA VAL A 599 32.21 -8.70 14.01
C VAL A 599 31.60 -7.48 14.70
N ALA A 600 30.30 -7.35 14.65
CA ALA A 600 29.58 -6.27 15.30
C ALA A 600 28.23 -6.77 15.85
N MET A 601 27.81 -6.18 16.96
CA MET A 601 26.53 -6.50 17.57
C MET A 601 25.39 -6.11 16.62
N CYS A 602 25.42 -4.87 16.12
CA CYS A 602 24.52 -4.40 15.09
C CYS A 602 25.25 -4.28 13.75
N GLY A 603 24.72 -4.93 12.72
CA GLY A 603 25.23 -4.80 11.37
C GLY A 603 24.75 -3.52 10.70
N LEU A 604 25.42 -3.15 9.62
CA LEU A 604 25.09 -1.99 8.82
C LEU A 604 23.78 -2.25 8.02
N MET A 605 22.87 -1.28 8.04
CA MET A 605 21.64 -1.26 7.24
C MET A 605 20.77 -2.51 7.34
N ASN A 606 20.86 -3.25 8.44
CA ASN A 606 20.11 -4.49 8.67
C ASN A 606 18.91 -4.32 9.62
N GLY A 607 18.60 -3.07 10.03
CA GLY A 607 17.50 -2.76 10.95
C GLY A 607 17.78 -3.03 12.42
N CYS A 608 18.98 -3.47 12.78
CA CYS A 608 19.41 -3.61 14.17
C CYS A 608 19.61 -2.22 14.77
N ARG A 609 18.98 -1.96 15.91
CA ARG A 609 19.14 -0.73 16.68
C ARG A 609 19.20 -1.08 18.16
N SER A 610 20.25 -0.66 18.84
CA SER A 610 20.34 -0.70 20.29
C SER A 610 20.34 0.73 20.78
N ASN A 611 19.26 1.14 21.42
CA ASN A 611 19.13 2.49 21.98
C ASN A 611 19.43 2.44 23.47
N SER A 612 20.06 3.48 23.96
CA SER A 612 20.28 3.73 25.37
C SER A 612 19.76 5.11 25.71
N ASP A 613 18.86 5.17 26.67
CA ASP A 613 18.18 6.37 27.11
C ASP A 613 18.52 6.59 28.61
N GLY A 614 18.36 7.84 29.09
CA GLY A 614 18.63 8.17 30.52
C GLY A 614 20.11 8.31 30.85
N VAL A 615 20.92 8.67 29.88
CA VAL A 615 22.38 8.73 29.98
C VAL A 615 22.82 10.06 30.56
N PHE A 616 23.86 10.03 31.41
CA PHE A 616 24.54 11.21 31.96
C PHE A 616 25.74 11.57 31.08
N ILE A 617 25.82 12.82 30.62
CA ILE A 617 26.93 13.32 29.81
C ILE A 617 27.60 14.49 30.56
N SER A 618 28.88 14.38 30.83
CA SER A 618 29.64 15.40 31.52
C SER A 618 29.50 16.79 30.90
N GLY A 619 29.05 17.76 31.70
CA GLY A 619 28.85 19.13 31.23
C GLY A 619 27.68 19.36 30.32
N TYR A 620 26.74 18.39 30.17
CA TYR A 620 25.47 18.56 29.49
C TYR A 620 24.33 18.61 30.49
N THR A 621 23.51 19.65 30.41
CA THR A 621 22.29 19.77 31.22
C THR A 621 21.08 19.56 30.30
N SER A 622 20.31 18.51 30.55
CA SER A 622 19.11 18.21 29.77
C SER A 622 18.02 19.23 30.04
N GLN A 623 17.26 19.58 29.00
CA GLN A 623 16.06 20.41 29.16
C GLN A 623 14.94 19.59 29.84
N PRO A 624 13.99 20.25 30.53
CA PRO A 624 12.83 19.53 31.08
C PRO A 624 12.07 18.76 30.00
N GLY A 625 11.97 17.45 30.18
CA GLY A 625 11.30 16.56 29.18
C GLY A 625 12.19 16.07 28.02
N GLU A 626 13.46 16.48 27.95
CA GLU A 626 14.40 15.96 26.97
C GLU A 626 14.90 14.57 27.38
N GLN A 627 14.78 13.61 26.46
CA GLN A 627 15.46 12.32 26.57
C GLN A 627 16.90 12.45 26.06
N VAL A 628 17.86 12.31 26.97
CA VAL A 628 19.27 12.18 26.61
C VAL A 628 19.51 10.72 26.28
N GLY A 629 19.88 10.46 25.04
CA GLY A 629 20.10 9.09 24.57
C GLY A 629 20.85 9.04 23.25
N PHE A 630 21.37 7.87 22.97
CA PHE A 630 22.12 7.58 21.75
C PHE A 630 21.97 6.11 21.36
N GLN A 631 22.35 5.78 20.13
CA GLN A 631 22.46 4.40 19.72
C GLN A 631 23.81 3.80 20.13
N VAL A 632 23.80 2.53 20.45
CA VAL A 632 24.97 1.78 20.88
C VAL A 632 25.28 0.68 19.87
N ASN A 633 26.57 0.47 19.57
CA ASN A 633 27.04 -0.70 18.85
C ASN A 633 28.29 -1.27 19.52
N GLY A 634 28.26 -2.54 19.92
CA GLY A 634 29.43 -3.29 20.31
C GLY A 634 30.20 -3.74 19.06
N VAL A 635 31.50 -3.50 19.02
CA VAL A 635 32.31 -3.74 17.82
C VAL A 635 33.59 -4.50 18.14
N GLY A 636 33.99 -5.37 17.21
CA GLY A 636 35.25 -6.07 17.25
C GLY A 636 36.44 -5.20 16.81
N PRO A 637 37.65 -5.75 16.85
CA PRO A 637 38.87 -5.07 16.40
C PRO A 637 38.72 -4.64 14.92
N ASN A 638 39.44 -3.60 14.55
CA ASN A 638 39.50 -3.06 13.18
C ASN A 638 38.14 -2.65 12.55
N TYR A 639 37.08 -2.50 13.37
CA TYR A 639 35.73 -2.23 12.84
C TYR A 639 35.72 -1.02 11.89
N PHE A 640 36.20 0.14 12.34
CA PHE A 640 36.15 1.38 11.56
C PHE A 640 36.96 1.29 10.27
N VAL A 641 38.14 0.63 10.35
CA VAL A 641 38.99 0.40 9.16
C VAL A 641 38.30 -0.55 8.19
N THR A 642 37.68 -1.62 8.67
CA THR A 642 36.97 -2.60 7.85
C THR A 642 35.76 -1.98 7.13
N VAL A 643 34.93 -1.21 7.82
CA VAL A 643 33.75 -0.58 7.22
C VAL A 643 34.06 0.74 6.47
N GLY A 644 35.28 1.26 6.60
CA GLY A 644 35.72 2.47 5.93
C GLY A 644 35.32 3.78 6.59
N MET A 645 34.94 3.74 7.88
CA MET A 645 34.67 4.97 8.64
C MET A 645 35.97 5.66 9.02
N THR A 646 36.08 6.96 8.75
CA THR A 646 37.26 7.76 9.02
C THR A 646 37.22 8.35 10.42
N MET A 647 38.32 8.26 11.18
CA MET A 647 38.46 8.96 12.46
C MET A 647 38.54 10.47 12.22
N ALA A 648 37.74 11.24 12.95
CA ALA A 648 37.76 12.72 12.94
C ALA A 648 38.68 13.29 14.00
N ALA A 649 38.82 12.63 15.17
CA ALA A 649 39.70 13.02 16.25
C ALA A 649 40.01 11.79 17.15
N GLY A 650 41.09 11.90 17.96
CA GLY A 650 41.48 10.87 18.91
C GLY A 650 42.06 9.62 18.22
N ARG A 651 41.87 8.44 18.85
CA ARG A 651 42.41 7.16 18.38
C ARG A 651 41.36 6.09 18.20
N ASN A 652 41.67 5.08 17.39
CA ASN A 652 40.88 3.86 17.26
C ASN A 652 41.09 2.91 18.47
N PHE A 653 40.23 1.91 18.63
CA PHE A 653 40.44 0.83 19.56
C PHE A 653 41.71 0.03 19.21
N ALA A 654 42.54 -0.19 20.21
CA ALA A 654 43.69 -1.05 20.13
C ALA A 654 43.36 -2.45 20.65
N PRO A 655 44.10 -3.52 20.29
CA PRO A 655 43.88 -4.87 20.79
C PRO A 655 43.75 -5.00 22.28
N GLN A 656 44.52 -4.18 23.04
CA GLN A 656 44.48 -4.14 24.50
C GLN A 656 43.22 -3.53 25.10
N ASP A 657 42.43 -2.82 24.30
CA ASP A 657 41.17 -2.21 24.73
C ASP A 657 40.03 -3.25 24.76
N ILE A 658 40.20 -4.38 24.02
CA ILE A 658 39.25 -5.45 23.91
C ILE A 658 39.40 -6.39 25.12
N GLY A 659 38.28 -6.70 25.78
CA GLY A 659 38.34 -7.43 27.07
C GLY A 659 38.91 -6.68 28.24
N GLY A 660 39.27 -5.41 28.05
CA GLY A 660 39.85 -4.56 29.08
C GLY A 660 38.88 -4.15 30.18
N LYS A 661 39.43 -3.78 31.36
CA LYS A 661 38.62 -3.25 32.48
C LYS A 661 38.25 -1.77 32.31
N ASN A 662 38.94 -1.04 31.42
CA ASN A 662 38.69 0.38 31.20
C ASN A 662 37.43 0.58 30.37
N LYS A 663 36.49 1.32 30.91
CA LYS A 663 35.26 1.67 30.17
C LYS A 663 35.60 2.85 29.25
N ILE A 664 35.80 2.53 27.97
CA ILE A 664 36.13 3.51 26.92
C ILE A 664 35.15 3.43 25.77
N ALA A 665 34.99 4.52 25.06
CA ALA A 665 34.10 4.57 23.91
C ALA A 665 34.64 5.45 22.77
N ILE A 666 34.18 5.18 21.57
CA ILE A 666 34.29 6.05 20.38
C ILE A 666 32.92 6.55 20.03
N ILE A 667 32.79 7.85 19.76
CA ILE A 667 31.49 8.47 19.40
C ILE A 667 31.53 9.02 17.97
N ASN A 668 30.36 9.28 17.37
CA ASN A 668 30.28 9.91 16.07
C ASN A 668 30.13 11.43 16.15
N GLU A 669 30.33 12.15 15.03
CA GLU A 669 30.17 13.60 14.95
C GLU A 669 28.75 14.07 15.33
N ALA A 670 27.71 13.28 15.07
CA ALA A 670 26.34 13.62 15.47
C ALA A 670 26.19 13.69 16.99
N MET A 671 26.87 12.80 17.72
CA MET A 671 26.94 12.85 19.19
C MET A 671 27.62 14.13 19.65
N VAL A 672 28.76 14.50 19.02
CA VAL A 672 29.51 15.73 19.34
C VAL A 672 28.65 16.97 19.12
N ARG A 673 28.00 17.07 17.94
CA ARG A 673 27.12 18.20 17.59
C ARG A 673 25.95 18.36 18.56
N ARG A 674 25.37 17.28 19.01
CA ARG A 674 24.19 17.31 19.88
C ARG A 674 24.53 17.67 21.33
N TYR A 675 25.57 17.04 21.89
CA TYR A 675 25.80 17.09 23.34
C TYR A 675 27.03 17.88 23.77
N PHE A 676 28.04 18.04 22.89
CA PHE A 676 29.27 18.74 23.26
C PHE A 676 29.33 20.21 22.80
N LYS A 677 28.54 20.58 21.76
CA LYS A 677 28.33 21.98 21.32
C LYS A 677 29.63 22.78 21.19
N GLY A 678 30.66 22.26 20.54
CA GLY A 678 31.96 22.92 20.34
C GLY A 678 33.01 22.66 21.44
N ARG A 679 32.69 21.89 22.48
CA ARG A 679 33.71 21.41 23.44
C ARG A 679 34.44 20.22 22.82
N ASP A 680 35.74 20.08 23.14
CA ASP A 680 36.50 18.88 22.78
C ASP A 680 35.94 17.67 23.54
N PRO A 681 35.43 16.64 22.85
CA PRO A 681 34.87 15.44 23.47
C PRO A 681 35.96 14.47 23.96
N ILE A 682 37.21 14.55 23.43
CA ILE A 682 38.28 13.61 23.80
C ILE A 682 38.65 13.79 25.28
N GLY A 683 38.74 12.67 26.02
CA GLY A 683 38.97 12.63 27.42
C GLY A 683 37.79 13.06 28.32
N GLN A 684 36.67 13.47 27.68
CA GLN A 684 35.42 13.68 28.42
C GLN A 684 34.75 12.35 28.73
N HIS A 685 33.86 12.37 29.72
CA HIS A 685 33.20 11.19 30.23
C HIS A 685 31.67 11.27 30.05
N PHE A 686 31.05 10.13 29.98
CA PHE A 686 29.61 9.94 30.11
C PHE A 686 29.33 8.61 30.83
N GLY A 687 28.09 8.33 31.15
CA GLY A 687 27.75 7.04 31.76
C GLY A 687 26.27 6.77 31.81
N PHE A 688 25.91 5.55 32.19
CA PHE A 688 24.53 5.10 32.35
C PHE A 688 24.03 5.40 33.76
N ASP A 689 24.87 5.12 34.79
CA ASP A 689 24.53 5.33 36.19
C ASP A 689 25.20 6.59 36.74
N LYS A 690 26.42 6.92 36.30
CA LYS A 690 27.24 8.06 36.75
C LYS A 690 27.84 8.78 35.55
N PRO A 691 28.05 10.12 35.66
CA PRO A 691 28.53 10.93 34.54
C PRO A 691 29.98 10.68 34.11
N ASP A 692 30.79 10.05 34.96
CA ASP A 692 32.23 9.84 34.80
C ASP A 692 32.65 8.38 34.61
N GLU A 693 31.72 7.56 34.11
CA GLU A 693 31.91 6.11 34.02
C GLU A 693 32.72 5.67 32.80
N ILE A 694 32.56 6.35 31.66
CA ILE A 694 33.07 5.94 30.35
C ILE A 694 33.82 7.08 29.69
N GLU A 695 35.09 6.87 29.36
CA GLU A 695 35.95 7.86 28.71
C GLU A 695 35.79 7.83 27.20
N ILE A 696 35.70 8.99 26.57
CA ILE A 696 35.68 9.15 25.11
C ILE A 696 37.11 9.26 24.60
N ILE A 697 37.56 8.24 23.84
CA ILE A 697 38.95 8.16 23.30
C ILE A 697 39.05 8.55 21.83
N GLY A 698 37.92 8.66 21.13
CA GLY A 698 37.93 8.99 19.72
C GLY A 698 36.57 9.47 19.20
N VAL A 699 36.65 10.19 18.08
CA VAL A 699 35.49 10.64 17.33
C VAL A 699 35.62 10.10 15.90
N VAL A 700 34.55 9.45 15.40
CA VAL A 700 34.46 8.96 14.01
C VAL A 700 33.49 9.84 13.23
N ARG A 701 33.78 10.04 11.92
CA ARG A 701 32.87 10.76 11.02
C ARG A 701 31.51 10.06 10.95
N ASP A 702 30.48 10.85 10.66
CA ASP A 702 29.14 10.32 10.47
C ASP A 702 29.07 9.40 9.26
N ALA A 703 28.30 8.32 9.40
CA ALA A 703 27.99 7.39 8.34
C ALA A 703 26.52 6.96 8.41
N HIS A 704 25.93 6.57 7.29
CA HIS A 704 24.57 6.05 7.23
C HIS A 704 24.55 4.57 7.65
N VAL A 705 24.44 4.32 8.95
CA VAL A 705 24.51 2.94 9.51
C VAL A 705 23.16 2.23 9.53
N ASN A 706 22.04 2.95 9.60
CA ASN A 706 20.70 2.36 9.70
C ASN A 706 19.94 2.33 8.37
N SER A 707 19.91 3.44 7.66
CA SER A 707 19.31 3.57 6.34
C SER A 707 19.91 4.77 5.59
N VAL A 708 19.82 4.74 4.26
CA VAL A 708 20.31 5.85 3.42
C VAL A 708 19.52 7.14 3.66
N ARG A 709 18.24 7.05 4.00
CA ARG A 709 17.36 8.22 4.18
C ARG A 709 17.52 8.89 5.53
N GLU A 710 17.92 8.18 6.57
CA GLU A 710 18.06 8.74 7.89
C GLU A 710 19.34 9.58 8.00
N ALA A 711 19.22 10.78 8.59
CA ALA A 711 20.38 11.53 9.01
C ALA A 711 21.18 10.74 10.07
N ALA A 712 22.48 10.99 10.15
CA ALA A 712 23.30 10.38 11.19
C ALA A 712 22.78 10.74 12.59
N VAL A 713 22.49 9.71 13.39
CA VAL A 713 22.04 9.85 14.78
C VAL A 713 23.23 9.78 15.75
N PRO A 714 23.12 10.36 16.96
CA PRO A 714 24.11 10.16 18.00
C PRO A 714 24.37 8.67 18.23
N MET A 715 25.63 8.26 18.09
CA MET A 715 26.05 6.87 18.20
C MET A 715 27.31 6.73 19.01
N VAL A 716 27.35 5.69 19.83
CA VAL A 716 28.47 5.31 20.68
C VAL A 716 28.89 3.89 20.31
N TYR A 717 30.16 3.69 20.11
CA TYR A 717 30.77 2.41 19.85
C TYR A 717 31.58 1.95 21.07
N PHE A 718 31.35 0.71 21.49
CA PHE A 718 32.10 0.06 22.56
C PHE A 718 32.95 -1.08 22.01
N PRO A 719 34.16 -1.28 22.50
CA PRO A 719 34.89 -2.51 22.22
C PRO A 719 34.18 -3.68 22.92
N PHE A 720 34.27 -4.86 22.36
CA PHE A 720 33.76 -6.05 23.07
C PHE A 720 34.53 -6.27 24.36
N ASP A 721 33.80 -6.58 25.45
CA ASP A 721 34.33 -7.03 26.70
C ASP A 721 34.69 -8.53 26.69
N ALA A 722 35.07 -9.07 27.84
CA ALA A 722 35.41 -10.48 28.01
C ALA A 722 34.23 -11.45 27.73
N ASN A 723 32.97 -10.96 27.75
CA ASN A 723 31.74 -11.69 27.51
C ASN A 723 30.91 -11.01 26.42
N PRO A 724 31.37 -11.04 25.14
CA PRO A 724 30.67 -10.38 24.06
C PRO A 724 29.24 -10.94 23.87
N PRO A 725 28.30 -10.10 23.42
CA PRO A 725 26.95 -10.58 23.11
C PRO A 725 26.94 -11.50 21.89
N TYR A 726 25.84 -12.21 21.66
CA TYR A 726 25.58 -12.86 20.40
C TYR A 726 25.53 -11.84 19.26
N VAL A 727 26.53 -11.89 18.34
CA VAL A 727 26.52 -11.03 17.17
C VAL A 727 25.74 -11.66 16.02
N GLY A 728 25.00 -10.84 15.30
CA GLY A 728 24.24 -11.27 14.10
C GLY A 728 24.99 -11.06 12.80
N THR A 729 26.14 -10.34 12.82
CA THR A 729 26.82 -9.94 11.58
C THR A 729 28.32 -9.91 11.73
N MET A 730 28.99 -10.31 10.65
CA MET A 730 30.41 -10.04 10.40
C MET A 730 30.50 -9.08 9.20
N GLN A 731 31.38 -8.07 9.30
CA GLN A 731 31.70 -7.17 8.20
C GLN A 731 33.05 -7.58 7.60
N VAL A 732 33.13 -7.68 6.28
CA VAL A 732 34.34 -8.10 5.59
C VAL A 732 34.64 -7.14 4.45
N ARG A 733 35.85 -6.56 4.43
CA ARG A 733 36.34 -5.72 3.35
C ARG A 733 37.08 -6.55 2.32
N ALA A 734 36.56 -6.58 1.08
CA ALA A 734 37.18 -7.26 -0.03
C ALA A 734 38.27 -6.39 -0.68
N ALA A 735 39.29 -7.02 -1.32
CA ALA A 735 40.28 -6.33 -2.12
C ALA A 735 39.87 -6.14 -3.58
N GLY A 736 38.90 -6.95 -4.05
CA GLY A 736 38.39 -7.00 -5.41
C GLY A 736 36.87 -7.07 -5.45
N ASP A 737 36.31 -7.85 -6.39
CA ASP A 737 34.89 -8.02 -6.54
C ASP A 737 34.28 -8.69 -5.28
N PRO A 738 33.38 -7.98 -4.54
CA PRO A 738 32.76 -8.52 -3.33
C PRO A 738 31.92 -9.78 -3.59
N VAL A 739 31.33 -9.94 -4.77
CA VAL A 739 30.46 -11.08 -5.08
C VAL A 739 31.28 -12.38 -5.13
N VAL A 740 32.47 -12.32 -5.74
CA VAL A 740 33.42 -13.47 -5.83
C VAL A 740 33.94 -13.83 -4.43
N ALA A 741 34.35 -12.81 -3.65
CA ALA A 741 34.81 -13.01 -2.28
C ALA A 741 33.73 -13.64 -1.39
N GLY A 742 32.47 -13.25 -1.57
CA GLY A 742 31.34 -13.72 -0.77
C GLY A 742 31.13 -15.24 -0.81
N ALA A 743 31.28 -15.85 -1.98
CA ALA A 743 31.19 -17.30 -2.12
C ALA A 743 32.35 -18.05 -1.40
N ALA A 744 33.57 -17.49 -1.50
CA ALA A 744 34.75 -18.06 -0.82
C ALA A 744 34.65 -17.91 0.70
N ILE A 745 34.21 -16.76 1.20
CA ILE A 745 33.96 -16.49 2.63
C ILE A 745 32.94 -17.49 3.19
N ARG A 746 31.80 -17.66 2.52
CA ARG A 746 30.76 -18.61 2.94
C ARG A 746 31.33 -20.02 3.08
N ARG A 747 32.07 -20.49 2.07
CA ARG A 747 32.70 -21.82 2.08
C ARG A 747 33.71 -21.96 3.23
N ALA A 748 34.59 -20.95 3.41
CA ALA A 748 35.59 -20.97 4.47
C ALA A 748 34.98 -21.06 5.88
N LEU A 749 33.87 -20.33 6.11
CA LEU A 749 33.13 -20.39 7.37
C LEU A 749 32.42 -21.74 7.58
N GLN A 750 31.78 -22.28 6.57
CA GLN A 750 31.09 -23.57 6.63
C GLN A 750 32.06 -24.75 6.85
N GLU A 751 33.28 -24.69 6.30
CA GLU A 751 34.31 -25.68 6.48
C GLU A 751 34.92 -25.65 7.89
N SER A 752 35.17 -24.45 8.42
CA SER A 752 35.82 -24.27 9.72
C SER A 752 34.88 -24.40 10.90
N GLU A 753 33.64 -23.91 10.80
CA GLU A 753 32.66 -23.85 11.88
C GLU A 753 31.32 -24.47 11.41
N LYS A 754 31.28 -25.81 11.30
CA LYS A 754 30.08 -26.53 10.82
C LYS A 754 28.81 -26.29 11.63
N ARG A 755 28.96 -25.90 12.89
CA ARG A 755 27.83 -25.55 13.77
C ARG A 755 27.30 -24.14 13.53
N LEU A 756 28.07 -23.23 12.86
CA LEU A 756 27.71 -21.84 12.69
C LEU A 756 26.83 -21.64 11.43
N PRO A 757 25.54 -21.30 11.58
CA PRO A 757 24.73 -20.95 10.42
C PRO A 757 25.23 -19.65 9.78
N VAL A 758 25.45 -19.69 8.46
CA VAL A 758 25.76 -18.53 7.63
C VAL A 758 24.57 -18.32 6.69
N ASP A 759 23.66 -17.41 7.09
CA ASP A 759 22.40 -17.24 6.41
C ASP A 759 22.56 -16.51 5.08
N ARG A 760 23.26 -15.38 5.10
CA ARG A 760 23.37 -14.50 3.93
C ARG A 760 24.72 -13.80 3.89
N VAL A 761 25.27 -13.69 2.66
CA VAL A 761 26.44 -12.86 2.36
C VAL A 761 26.03 -11.87 1.31
N VAL A 762 26.05 -10.59 1.62
CA VAL A 762 25.53 -9.50 0.78
C VAL A 762 26.45 -8.28 0.83
N THR A 763 26.46 -7.48 -0.21
CA THR A 763 27.23 -6.23 -0.24
C THR A 763 26.49 -5.13 0.53
N ILE A 764 27.23 -4.16 1.08
CA ILE A 764 26.63 -2.96 1.71
C ILE A 764 25.76 -2.20 0.69
N ALA A 765 26.20 -2.12 -0.58
CA ALA A 765 25.42 -1.52 -1.64
C ALA A 765 24.04 -2.21 -1.83
N SER A 766 23.98 -3.56 -1.73
CA SER A 766 22.71 -4.27 -1.81
C SER A 766 21.82 -4.04 -0.59
N LEU A 767 22.40 -3.90 0.60
CA LEU A 767 21.69 -3.54 1.82
C LEU A 767 21.17 -2.10 1.75
N ALA A 768 21.97 -1.14 1.30
CA ALA A 768 21.56 0.23 1.06
C ALA A 768 20.40 0.29 0.06
N ALA A 769 20.50 -0.43 -1.06
CA ALA A 769 19.43 -0.55 -2.04
C ALA A 769 18.15 -1.20 -1.45
N ALA A 770 18.29 -2.10 -0.47
CA ALA A 770 17.16 -2.70 0.22
C ALA A 770 16.44 -1.71 1.15
N THR A 771 17.15 -0.76 1.77
CA THR A 771 16.54 0.31 2.56
C THR A 771 15.74 1.28 1.69
N LEU A 772 16.03 1.38 0.39
CA LEU A 772 15.37 2.26 -0.58
C LEU A 772 14.27 1.56 -1.41
N ARG A 773 13.83 0.35 -1.02
CA ARG A 773 12.80 -0.39 -1.77
C ARG A 773 11.50 0.38 -1.91
N GLN A 774 11.09 1.07 -0.85
CA GLN A 774 9.87 1.87 -0.83
C GLN A 774 9.98 3.05 -1.80
N GLU A 775 11.04 3.83 -1.72
CA GLU A 775 11.28 5.00 -2.57
C GLU A 775 11.39 4.60 -4.05
N ARG A 776 12.08 3.50 -4.32
CA ARG A 776 12.18 2.91 -5.67
C ARG A 776 10.82 2.53 -6.23
N LEU A 777 9.96 1.88 -5.41
CA LEU A 777 8.61 1.50 -5.82
C LEU A 777 7.79 2.74 -6.15
N ILE A 778 7.78 3.73 -5.24
CA ILE A 778 7.03 4.98 -5.45
C ILE A 778 7.50 5.68 -6.71
N ALA A 779 8.82 5.88 -6.88
CA ALA A 779 9.38 6.53 -8.05
C ALA A 779 9.01 5.83 -9.37
N ARG A 780 9.08 4.50 -9.40
CA ARG A 780 8.69 3.71 -10.59
C ARG A 780 7.19 3.80 -10.88
N LEU A 781 6.35 3.62 -9.85
CA LEU A 781 4.90 3.68 -10.02
C LEU A 781 4.42 5.06 -10.45
N THR A 782 4.91 6.11 -9.80
CA THR A 782 4.56 7.48 -10.17
C THR A 782 5.02 7.82 -11.58
N THR A 783 6.19 7.32 -12.00
CA THR A 783 6.68 7.47 -13.39
C THR A 783 5.74 6.79 -14.38
N VAL A 784 5.33 5.55 -14.12
CA VAL A 784 4.37 4.83 -14.99
C VAL A 784 3.03 5.57 -15.06
N VAL A 785 2.50 6.01 -13.91
CA VAL A 785 1.24 6.78 -13.85
C VAL A 785 1.38 8.11 -14.60
N GLY A 786 2.51 8.81 -14.44
CA GLY A 786 2.81 10.05 -15.17
C GLY A 786 2.88 9.86 -16.67
N LEU A 787 3.53 8.80 -17.14
CA LEU A 787 3.59 8.44 -18.56
C LEU A 787 2.20 8.08 -19.11
N LEU A 788 1.41 7.28 -18.37
CA LEU A 788 0.03 6.98 -18.75
C LEU A 788 -0.83 8.26 -18.82
N ALA A 789 -0.67 9.18 -17.89
CA ALA A 789 -1.36 10.46 -17.90
C ALA A 789 -1.01 11.30 -19.15
N LEU A 790 0.27 11.32 -19.54
CA LEU A 790 0.72 12.00 -20.77
C LEU A 790 0.10 11.37 -22.03
N VAL A 791 0.08 10.04 -22.11
CA VAL A 791 -0.55 9.31 -23.21
C VAL A 791 -2.05 9.60 -23.28
N LEU A 792 -2.74 9.55 -22.16
CA LEU A 792 -4.18 9.86 -22.08
C LEU A 792 -4.45 11.34 -22.44
N ALA A 793 -3.59 12.26 -21.98
CA ALA A 793 -3.68 13.68 -22.36
C ALA A 793 -3.55 13.88 -23.87
N SER A 794 -2.57 13.21 -24.46
CA SER A 794 -2.34 13.22 -25.92
C SER A 794 -3.57 12.72 -26.68
N LEU A 795 -4.12 11.58 -26.28
CA LEU A 795 -5.32 10.99 -26.90
C LEU A 795 -6.55 11.89 -26.78
N GLY A 796 -6.76 12.52 -25.62
CA GLY A 796 -7.88 13.43 -25.40
C GLY A 796 -7.79 14.68 -26.23
N LEU A 797 -6.62 15.33 -26.28
CA LEU A 797 -6.40 16.52 -27.09
C LEU A 797 -6.54 16.21 -28.58
N TYR A 798 -5.94 15.08 -29.02
CA TYR A 798 -6.11 14.61 -30.40
C TYR A 798 -7.59 14.39 -30.76
N GLY A 799 -8.36 13.71 -29.90
CA GLY A 799 -9.78 13.43 -30.11
C GLY A 799 -10.61 14.70 -30.27
N VAL A 800 -10.39 15.69 -29.38
CA VAL A 800 -11.10 16.99 -29.45
C VAL A 800 -10.71 17.78 -30.70
N MET A 801 -9.43 17.81 -31.05
CA MET A 801 -8.96 18.54 -32.24
C MET A 801 -9.44 17.86 -33.53
N ALA A 802 -9.36 16.54 -33.63
CA ALA A 802 -9.87 15.79 -34.79
C ALA A 802 -11.37 16.03 -35.00
N TYR A 803 -12.13 16.09 -33.91
CA TYR A 803 -13.55 16.41 -33.94
C TYR A 803 -13.81 17.87 -34.37
N ALA A 804 -13.08 18.83 -33.82
CA ALA A 804 -13.22 20.23 -34.17
C ALA A 804 -12.93 20.50 -35.66
N VAL A 805 -11.92 19.81 -36.20
CA VAL A 805 -11.59 19.83 -37.64
C VAL A 805 -12.74 19.27 -38.47
N LYS A 806 -13.30 18.12 -38.09
CA LYS A 806 -14.42 17.48 -38.79
C LYS A 806 -15.67 18.36 -38.83
N GLN A 807 -15.99 19.08 -37.75
CA GLN A 807 -17.14 20.01 -37.72
C GLN A 807 -16.95 21.22 -38.65
N ARG A 808 -15.71 21.65 -38.84
CA ARG A 808 -15.40 22.84 -39.68
C ARG A 808 -14.90 22.47 -41.07
N THR A 809 -15.13 21.21 -41.53
CA THR A 809 -14.62 20.77 -42.84
C THR A 809 -15.15 21.59 -43.99
N ALA A 810 -16.46 21.97 -43.98
CA ALA A 810 -17.05 22.83 -44.97
C ALA A 810 -16.47 24.25 -44.95
N GLU A 811 -16.30 24.87 -43.75
CA GLU A 811 -15.68 26.19 -43.57
C GLU A 811 -14.22 26.20 -44.07
N LEU A 812 -13.47 25.12 -43.78
CA LEU A 812 -12.10 24.98 -44.25
C LEU A 812 -12.06 24.79 -45.78
N GLY A 813 -12.99 24.05 -46.35
CA GLY A 813 -13.17 23.88 -47.76
C GLY A 813 -13.42 25.20 -48.49
N VAL A 814 -14.30 26.05 -47.97
CA VAL A 814 -14.54 27.41 -48.52
C VAL A 814 -13.27 28.26 -48.45
N ARG A 815 -12.53 28.23 -47.36
CA ARG A 815 -11.28 28.98 -47.20
C ARG A 815 -10.20 28.53 -48.20
N PHE A 816 -10.12 27.20 -48.47
CA PHE A 816 -9.20 26.68 -49.48
C PHE A 816 -9.65 27.08 -50.91
N ALA A 817 -10.96 27.07 -51.19
CA ALA A 817 -11.50 27.56 -52.47
C ALA A 817 -11.22 29.03 -52.70
N LEU A 818 -11.14 29.83 -51.60
CA LEU A 818 -10.76 31.24 -51.61
C LEU A 818 -9.23 31.48 -51.57
N GLY A 819 -8.39 30.44 -51.73
CA GLY A 819 -6.94 30.54 -51.88
C GLY A 819 -6.14 30.60 -50.55
N ALA A 820 -6.73 30.19 -49.40
CA ALA A 820 -5.99 30.21 -48.14
C ALA A 820 -4.79 29.23 -48.17
N PRO A 821 -3.57 29.62 -47.82
CA PRO A 821 -2.39 28.75 -47.81
C PRO A 821 -2.54 27.68 -46.72
N ARG A 822 -2.10 26.46 -47.02
CA ARG A 822 -2.15 25.28 -46.12
C ARG A 822 -1.54 25.56 -44.73
N GLY A 823 -0.42 26.29 -44.67
CA GLY A 823 0.26 26.64 -43.44
C GLY A 823 -0.56 27.53 -42.50
N ARG A 824 -1.42 28.43 -43.07
CA ARG A 824 -2.30 29.30 -42.25
C ARG A 824 -3.42 28.49 -41.56
N VAL A 825 -3.96 27.49 -42.25
CA VAL A 825 -4.96 26.56 -41.70
C VAL A 825 -4.35 25.68 -40.62
N LEU A 826 -3.18 25.12 -40.90
CA LEU A 826 -2.39 24.33 -39.96
C LEU A 826 -2.12 25.12 -38.68
N TRP A 827 -1.60 26.36 -38.82
CA TRP A 827 -1.30 27.24 -37.68
C TRP A 827 -2.54 27.60 -36.87
N MET A 828 -3.67 27.85 -37.53
CA MET A 828 -4.94 28.17 -36.86
C MET A 828 -5.40 27.04 -35.96
N VAL A 829 -5.37 25.79 -36.42
CA VAL A 829 -5.75 24.61 -35.62
C VAL A 829 -4.76 24.39 -34.50
N LEU A 830 -3.45 24.45 -34.79
CA LEU A 830 -2.39 24.26 -33.80
C LEU A 830 -2.46 25.36 -32.70
N ARG A 831 -2.68 26.62 -33.06
CA ARG A 831 -2.86 27.70 -32.10
C ARG A 831 -4.02 27.44 -31.15
N GLU A 832 -5.18 26.94 -31.64
CA GLU A 832 -6.31 26.62 -30.78
C GLU A 832 -5.98 25.55 -29.76
N SER A 833 -5.25 24.51 -30.18
CA SER A 833 -4.81 23.46 -29.24
C SER A 833 -3.80 23.98 -28.20
N MET A 834 -2.85 24.83 -28.64
CA MET A 834 -1.83 25.39 -27.74
C MET A 834 -2.43 26.36 -26.71
N VAL A 835 -3.43 27.13 -27.06
CA VAL A 835 -4.15 27.99 -26.09
C VAL A 835 -4.78 27.16 -24.98
N LEU A 836 -5.40 26.01 -25.29
CA LEU A 836 -5.95 25.10 -24.26
C LEU A 836 -4.86 24.52 -23.36
N VAL A 837 -3.72 24.13 -23.93
CA VAL A 837 -2.56 23.66 -23.18
C VAL A 837 -2.02 24.75 -22.24
N VAL A 838 -1.84 25.99 -22.74
CA VAL A 838 -1.35 27.11 -21.93
C VAL A 838 -2.30 27.42 -20.76
N ILE A 839 -3.63 27.45 -21.02
CA ILE A 839 -4.62 27.66 -19.96
C ILE A 839 -4.56 26.51 -18.93
N GLY A 840 -4.44 25.26 -19.39
CA GLY A 840 -4.31 24.11 -18.50
C GLY A 840 -3.05 24.14 -17.64
N LEU A 841 -1.92 24.56 -18.22
CA LEU A 841 -0.66 24.77 -17.50
C LEU A 841 -0.78 25.92 -16.49
N ALA A 842 -1.41 27.05 -16.87
CA ALA A 842 -1.61 28.19 -15.99
C ALA A 842 -2.48 27.85 -14.75
N ILE A 843 -3.42 26.92 -14.87
CA ILE A 843 -4.23 26.40 -13.75
C ILE A 843 -3.45 25.31 -13.00
N GLY A 844 -2.73 24.46 -13.71
CA GLY A 844 -2.02 23.31 -13.13
C GLY A 844 -0.84 23.71 -12.25
N VAL A 845 -0.08 24.76 -12.61
CA VAL A 845 1.09 25.20 -11.82
C VAL A 845 0.70 25.64 -10.40
N PRO A 846 -0.29 26.52 -10.18
CA PRO A 846 -0.74 26.83 -8.82
C PRO A 846 -1.28 25.61 -8.06
N ALA A 847 -1.98 24.69 -8.73
CA ALA A 847 -2.47 23.48 -8.11
C ALA A 847 -1.32 22.56 -7.63
N VAL A 848 -0.26 22.41 -8.43
CA VAL A 848 0.96 21.69 -8.04
C VAL A 848 1.60 22.34 -6.80
N MET A 849 1.71 23.68 -6.78
CA MET A 849 2.28 24.40 -5.64
C MET A 849 1.47 24.20 -4.34
N ALA A 850 0.15 24.22 -4.45
CA ALA A 850 -0.74 24.06 -3.30
C ALA A 850 -0.65 22.64 -2.70
N VAL A 851 -0.73 21.61 -3.55
CA VAL A 851 -0.74 20.20 -3.11
C VAL A 851 0.68 19.70 -2.81
N GLY A 852 1.71 20.29 -3.40
CA GLY A 852 3.10 19.91 -3.19
C GLY A 852 3.51 19.89 -1.72
N ARG A 853 2.90 20.72 -0.88
CA ARG A 853 3.14 20.72 0.58
C ARG A 853 2.75 19.42 1.25
N LEU A 854 1.74 18.72 0.75
CA LEU A 854 1.29 17.43 1.30
C LEU A 854 2.28 16.29 1.04
N ILE A 855 2.99 16.34 -0.08
CA ILE A 855 3.98 15.32 -0.45
C ILE A 855 5.41 15.66 0.03
N SER A 856 5.62 16.88 0.54
CA SER A 856 6.92 17.36 1.02
C SER A 856 7.61 16.40 2.00
N PRO A 857 6.93 15.81 3.01
CA PRO A 857 7.57 14.87 3.95
C PRO A 857 8.04 13.56 3.29
N MET A 858 7.53 13.26 2.10
CA MET A 858 7.89 12.05 1.35
C MET A 858 9.09 12.27 0.43
N LEU A 859 9.43 13.53 0.12
CA LEU A 859 10.56 13.89 -0.73
C LEU A 859 11.85 13.97 0.10
N PHE A 860 12.97 13.67 -0.54
CA PHE A 860 14.29 13.78 0.06
C PHE A 860 15.13 14.80 -0.71
N GLU A 861 15.58 15.84 -0.03
CA GLU A 861 16.39 16.94 -0.57
C GLU A 861 15.84 17.56 -1.88
N VAL A 862 14.54 17.51 -2.09
CA VAL A 862 13.86 18.12 -3.23
C VAL A 862 12.72 18.98 -2.72
N LYS A 863 12.68 20.23 -3.14
CA LYS A 863 11.56 21.12 -2.82
C LYS A 863 10.34 20.74 -3.68
N PRO A 864 9.11 20.75 -3.14
CA PRO A 864 7.90 20.48 -3.92
C PRO A 864 7.74 21.41 -5.15
N THR A 865 8.35 22.58 -5.12
CA THR A 865 8.34 23.59 -6.18
C THR A 865 9.63 23.62 -6.98
N ASP A 866 10.32 22.47 -7.09
CA ASP A 866 11.58 22.39 -7.81
C ASP A 866 11.44 22.91 -9.25
N PRO A 867 12.11 24.02 -9.63
CA PRO A 867 11.88 24.70 -10.90
C PRO A 867 12.31 23.85 -12.10
N LEU A 868 13.32 22.97 -11.93
CA LEU A 868 13.79 22.10 -13.00
C LEU A 868 12.74 21.04 -13.34
N VAL A 869 12.19 20.37 -12.34
CA VAL A 869 11.15 19.34 -12.53
C VAL A 869 9.90 19.96 -13.15
N VAL A 870 9.45 21.11 -12.62
CA VAL A 870 8.26 21.82 -13.14
C VAL A 870 8.49 22.27 -14.59
N SER A 871 9.66 22.82 -14.91
CA SER A 871 9.98 23.29 -16.28
C SER A 871 10.05 22.13 -17.27
N ILE A 872 10.64 20.98 -16.88
CA ILE A 872 10.66 19.77 -17.73
C ILE A 872 9.23 19.27 -17.98
N ALA A 873 8.40 19.19 -16.94
CA ALA A 873 7.01 18.72 -17.08
C ALA A 873 6.18 19.64 -17.97
N ILE A 874 6.34 20.98 -17.85
CA ILE A 874 5.71 21.96 -18.73
C ILE A 874 6.21 21.76 -20.18
N GLY A 875 7.51 21.63 -20.38
CA GLY A 875 8.10 21.42 -21.72
C GLY A 875 7.59 20.13 -22.38
N VAL A 876 7.54 19.03 -21.64
CA VAL A 876 7.02 17.74 -22.13
C VAL A 876 5.54 17.88 -22.52
N LEU A 877 4.69 18.48 -21.68
CA LEU A 877 3.28 18.67 -21.99
C LEU A 877 3.06 19.62 -23.17
N PHE A 878 3.89 20.62 -23.31
CA PHE A 878 3.83 21.53 -24.45
C PHE A 878 4.16 20.77 -25.75
N VAL A 879 5.22 19.95 -25.77
CA VAL A 879 5.61 19.09 -26.90
C VAL A 879 4.50 18.08 -27.23
N VAL A 880 3.97 17.37 -26.20
CA VAL A 880 2.86 16.43 -26.37
C VAL A 880 1.62 17.12 -26.92
N GLY A 881 1.29 18.30 -26.42
CA GLY A 881 0.16 19.09 -26.89
C GLY A 881 0.34 19.55 -28.34
N ALA A 882 1.53 20.01 -28.72
CA ALA A 882 1.87 20.36 -30.07
C ALA A 882 1.75 19.18 -31.04
N TRP A 883 2.32 18.02 -30.65
CA TRP A 883 2.26 16.79 -31.45
C TRP A 883 0.83 16.28 -31.64
N SER A 884 0.03 16.28 -30.56
CA SER A 884 -1.37 15.84 -30.59
C SER A 884 -2.26 16.75 -31.44
N GLY A 885 -1.97 18.05 -31.50
CA GLY A 885 -2.66 19.00 -32.36
C GLY A 885 -2.19 18.98 -33.82
N TYR A 886 -0.92 18.58 -34.07
CA TYR A 886 -0.32 18.58 -35.39
C TYR A 886 -0.95 17.60 -36.37
N LEU A 887 -1.22 16.36 -35.96
CA LEU A 887 -1.83 15.33 -36.80
C LEU A 887 -3.23 15.73 -37.33
N PRO A 888 -4.18 16.19 -36.49
CA PRO A 888 -5.47 16.72 -36.96
C PRO A 888 -5.31 17.95 -37.88
N ALA A 889 -4.39 18.86 -37.50
CA ALA A 889 -4.11 20.03 -38.30
C ALA A 889 -3.55 19.72 -39.68
N LEU A 890 -2.68 18.69 -39.78
CA LEU A 890 -2.15 18.19 -41.05
C LEU A 890 -3.27 17.58 -41.91
N ARG A 891 -4.20 16.81 -41.31
CA ARG A 891 -5.37 16.28 -42.02
C ARG A 891 -6.29 17.40 -42.50
N ALA A 892 -6.52 18.41 -41.66
CA ALA A 892 -7.29 19.60 -42.04
C ALA A 892 -6.69 20.33 -43.26
N SER A 893 -5.35 20.47 -43.32
CA SER A 893 -4.64 21.13 -44.39
C SER A 893 -4.64 20.35 -45.72
N ARG A 894 -5.05 19.11 -45.75
CA ARG A 894 -5.11 18.23 -46.94
C ARG A 894 -6.54 17.95 -47.42
N VAL A 895 -7.56 18.64 -46.87
CA VAL A 895 -8.96 18.47 -47.30
C VAL A 895 -9.13 19.00 -48.72
N ASP A 896 -9.69 18.19 -49.61
CA ASP A 896 -10.01 18.58 -50.97
C ASP A 896 -11.25 19.46 -50.99
N PRO A 897 -11.15 20.76 -51.52
CA PRO A 897 -12.28 21.68 -51.55
C PRO A 897 -13.53 21.10 -52.25
N ILE A 898 -13.38 20.26 -53.28
CA ILE A 898 -14.49 19.71 -54.06
C ILE A 898 -15.25 18.69 -53.25
N THR A 899 -14.56 17.82 -52.55
CA THR A 899 -15.15 16.82 -51.64
C THR A 899 -15.82 17.44 -50.42
N ALA A 900 -15.22 18.55 -49.88
CA ALA A 900 -15.75 19.28 -48.71
C ALA A 900 -17.09 20.00 -49.06
N LEU A 901 -17.31 20.45 -50.27
CA LEU A 901 -18.51 21.14 -50.73
C LEU A 901 -19.60 20.17 -51.24
N ARG A 902 -19.26 18.88 -51.52
CA ARG A 902 -20.22 17.84 -51.94
C ARG A 902 -20.85 17.05 -50.80
N THR A 903 -20.44 17.24 -49.57
CA THR A 903 -20.93 16.51 -48.39
C THR A 903 -22.08 17.28 -47.68
N GLU A 904 -22.97 17.97 -48.42
CA GLU A 904 -24.28 18.43 -47.92
C GLU A 904 -25.34 17.34 -48.04
#